data_4814653f67531b8131744db0d43b0842
#
_entry.id   4814653f67531b8131744db0d43b0842
#
_cell.length_a   1.000
_cell.length_b   1.000
_cell.length_c   1.000
_cell.angle_alpha   90.00
_cell.angle_beta   90.00
_cell.angle_gamma   90.00
#
_symmetry.space_group_name_H-M   'P 1'
#
loop_
_entity.id
_entity.type
_entity.pdbx_description
1 polymer ?
#
loop_
_entity_poly.entity_id
_entity_poly.type
_entity_poly.pdbx_seq_one_letter_code
_entity_poly.pdbx_strand_id
1 'polypeptide(L)'
;MSDRTLVVSASNLLSRGFLVVPTDRRSRDGEPVNALFAVARAIHRVLAFKLPARAVAVLEASPNLTGWPPLLVPQLAGLRGLLEALGVHVVEAPDEVHVVASYARAALAAGDDAIVVGVDKRYAQLVSERLWWYDANKDARYTPEIVHKRFTVPPGKVAEWLALVGDDDALPGVKGIGAKGATTLIEGHGSIAGALAALDTITGRLGNALRAARDDVPRELARARLDTERPLPVALTALGYAPPDVAAQNALYDRLGFAELLSHDGDAIRVEPCATADDLAAALARLGARPIGVAASREVEPPAGREDSPAGSIALHALLEDPAPVRAALTGIALAAGTGEACYVARTSAAWPALVRWLEDASAPKLGHELVATTVALHHAGIRLAGVIGDSAFASHLSQPSNWAPHDLPLVAKHVLGRALPDEDAVRGVGRARKRWDTLPIDRAAAIAGQSAAAASAVWHALSPTVDPALLAEYRELSDTLVRMELTGLIVDPDELTGAEAAFATLEVELAQQIEALAGHPFNINSSKQLGSVLFEELKLPIASHTKTGWSTSIEALERIEHAHPIVALVLRWRQLRRLRDSWLNTLRRCIDSDGRVHSRFHPARSFSGHLINTNPDLARVPGRTPEMQRIRRAFVAPPGRVLMSVDYHQLGLYVLAHLTRDPALVDPLRQRADMHVLTAAAVLDRPAESITVDDRQLGKVVNFATFAGQGASALALQLGVSAQDARQLIARFDQRYAQVRAFQDEQLRLARERGYIVTLAGRRWPIGGLESLDPQDRSYAERLARRATHEGSVSDVSRRGLLEADRALRRAGLATVPVLQILDEVLFEVPEAELAEAARVAATAMRHAFELEVPLVVGIEAGPTWADLVPIAPA
;
A
#
# COMPACT_ATOMS: atom_id res chain seq x y z
N MET A 1 36.16 1.43 -16.74
CA MET A 1 35.34 1.39 -15.53
C MET A 1 36.07 0.53 -14.53
N SER A 2 36.22 0.94 -13.28
CA SER A 2 36.82 0.13 -12.21
C SER A 2 36.01 -1.14 -11.97
N ASP A 3 36.71 -2.23 -11.67
CA ASP A 3 36.06 -3.43 -11.18
C ASP A 3 35.33 -3.16 -9.87
N ARG A 4 34.44 -4.05 -9.46
CA ARG A 4 33.66 -3.88 -8.22
C ARG A 4 33.79 -5.12 -7.35
N THR A 5 34.02 -4.87 -6.08
CA THR A 5 34.04 -5.92 -5.05
C THR A 5 32.81 -5.80 -4.13
N LEU A 6 32.07 -6.89 -3.98
CA LEU A 6 30.98 -7.03 -3.02
C LEU A 6 31.52 -7.69 -1.74
N VAL A 7 31.29 -7.06 -0.59
CA VAL A 7 31.69 -7.59 0.72
C VAL A 7 30.45 -7.66 1.62
N VAL A 8 30.10 -8.86 2.09
CA VAL A 8 28.89 -9.13 2.86
C VAL A 8 29.22 -9.48 4.30
N SER A 9 28.59 -8.80 5.24
CA SER A 9 28.61 -9.13 6.68
C SER A 9 27.47 -10.10 6.95
N ALA A 10 27.75 -11.40 6.86
CA ALA A 10 26.72 -12.41 6.67
C ALA A 10 25.99 -12.80 7.96
N SER A 11 26.70 -13.02 9.08
CA SER A 11 26.06 -13.37 10.36
C SER A 11 25.27 -12.19 10.93
N ASN A 12 25.82 -10.98 10.77
CA ASN A 12 25.13 -9.75 11.14
C ASN A 12 23.86 -9.54 10.31
N LEU A 13 23.92 -9.79 9.00
CA LEU A 13 22.79 -9.67 8.09
C LEU A 13 21.69 -10.70 8.42
N LEU A 14 22.07 -11.95 8.75
CA LEU A 14 21.16 -13.02 9.15
C LEU A 14 20.42 -12.66 10.45
N SER A 15 21.15 -12.25 11.48
CA SER A 15 20.56 -11.94 12.80
C SER A 15 19.56 -10.81 12.73
N ARG A 16 19.85 -9.79 11.93
CA ARG A 16 18.95 -8.66 11.73
C ARG A 16 17.83 -8.94 10.73
N GLY A 17 18.07 -9.77 9.72
CA GLY A 17 17.06 -10.22 8.76
C GLY A 17 15.93 -10.99 9.45
N PHE A 18 16.21 -11.65 10.56
CA PHE A 18 15.20 -12.32 11.37
C PHE A 18 14.10 -11.39 11.89
N LEU A 19 14.44 -10.14 12.19
CA LEU A 19 13.49 -9.13 12.69
C LEU A 19 12.68 -8.43 11.61
N VAL A 20 13.06 -8.60 10.33
CA VAL A 20 12.47 -7.85 9.19
C VAL A 20 11.46 -8.69 8.43
N VAL A 21 11.61 -10.01 8.42
CA VAL A 21 10.72 -10.94 7.72
C VAL A 21 9.91 -11.73 8.75
N PRO A 22 8.59 -11.89 8.55
CA PRO A 22 7.73 -12.63 9.47
C PRO A 22 8.28 -14.03 9.79
N THR A 23 8.19 -14.42 11.04
CA THR A 23 8.78 -15.68 11.57
C THR A 23 7.96 -16.92 11.23
N ASP A 24 6.82 -16.78 10.58
CA ASP A 24 5.95 -17.85 10.08
C ASP A 24 6.45 -18.48 8.76
N ARG A 25 7.43 -17.85 8.10
CA ARG A 25 8.00 -18.38 6.86
C ARG A 25 8.75 -19.69 7.11
N ARG A 26 8.33 -20.73 6.39
CA ARG A 26 8.88 -22.09 6.50
C ARG A 26 9.45 -22.59 5.17
N SER A 27 10.44 -23.48 5.25
CA SER A 27 10.85 -24.33 4.13
C SER A 27 9.76 -25.37 3.81
N ARG A 28 9.93 -26.13 2.73
CA ARG A 28 9.05 -27.27 2.43
C ARG A 28 9.05 -28.34 3.55
N ASP A 29 10.15 -28.45 4.26
CA ASP A 29 10.33 -29.40 5.37
C ASP A 29 9.84 -28.84 6.73
N GLY A 30 9.25 -27.63 6.72
CA GLY A 30 8.70 -26.97 7.92
C GLY A 30 9.73 -26.20 8.76
N GLU A 31 10.99 -26.14 8.35
CA GLU A 31 12.05 -25.42 9.07
C GLU A 31 11.88 -23.88 8.94
N PRO A 32 12.20 -23.10 9.98
CA PRO A 32 12.16 -21.65 9.90
C PRO A 32 13.24 -21.13 8.95
N VAL A 33 12.87 -20.23 8.01
CA VAL A 33 13.76 -19.73 6.94
C VAL A 33 13.63 -18.23 6.69
N ASN A 34 12.93 -17.49 7.53
CA ASN A 34 12.68 -16.06 7.36
C ASN A 34 13.97 -15.23 7.31
N ALA A 35 14.96 -15.52 8.15
CA ALA A 35 16.24 -14.81 8.13
C ALA A 35 17.06 -15.14 6.88
N LEU A 36 17.09 -16.40 6.47
CA LEU A 36 17.73 -16.81 5.21
C LEU A 36 17.10 -16.10 3.99
N PHE A 37 15.77 -15.97 3.97
CA PHE A 37 15.06 -15.24 2.94
C PHE A 37 15.45 -13.76 2.90
N ALA A 38 15.58 -13.12 4.08
CA ALA A 38 16.04 -11.73 4.16
C ALA A 38 17.43 -11.55 3.56
N VAL A 39 18.35 -12.45 3.87
CA VAL A 39 19.72 -12.46 3.32
C VAL A 39 19.68 -12.63 1.80
N ALA A 40 19.02 -13.66 1.29
CA ALA A 40 18.91 -13.91 -0.15
C ALA A 40 18.38 -12.67 -0.88
N ARG A 41 17.29 -12.09 -0.38
CA ARG A 41 16.67 -10.88 -0.95
C ARG A 41 17.62 -9.68 -0.98
N ALA A 42 18.38 -9.47 0.10
CA ALA A 42 19.35 -8.37 0.18
C ALA A 42 20.46 -8.53 -0.85
N ILE A 43 21.01 -9.73 -1.01
CA ILE A 43 22.07 -10.01 -1.97
C ILE A 43 21.54 -9.86 -3.40
N HIS A 44 20.37 -10.41 -3.73
CA HIS A 44 19.74 -10.23 -5.04
C HIS A 44 19.56 -8.78 -5.43
N ARG A 45 19.13 -7.92 -4.51
CA ARG A 45 18.98 -6.49 -4.76
C ARG A 45 20.30 -5.84 -5.15
N VAL A 46 21.37 -6.16 -4.44
CA VAL A 46 22.69 -5.58 -4.74
C VAL A 46 23.22 -6.09 -6.07
N LEU A 47 23.08 -7.38 -6.37
CA LEU A 47 23.49 -7.97 -7.63
C LEU A 47 22.71 -7.42 -8.84
N ALA A 48 21.44 -7.03 -8.64
CA ALA A 48 20.61 -6.42 -9.69
C ALA A 48 21.11 -5.04 -10.14
N PHE A 49 21.82 -4.29 -9.29
CA PHE A 49 22.37 -2.98 -9.68
C PHE A 49 23.55 -3.10 -10.64
N LYS A 50 24.47 -4.01 -10.37
CA LYS A 50 25.61 -4.32 -11.22
C LYS A 50 26.33 -5.55 -10.68
N LEU A 51 26.62 -6.51 -11.54
CA LEU A 51 27.41 -7.69 -11.17
C LEU A 51 28.82 -7.28 -10.71
N PRO A 52 29.31 -7.80 -9.58
CA PRO A 52 30.65 -7.53 -9.09
C PRO A 52 31.70 -8.41 -9.84
N ALA A 53 32.94 -7.95 -9.89
CA ALA A 53 34.04 -8.77 -10.34
C ALA A 53 34.49 -9.78 -9.25
N ARG A 54 34.32 -9.39 -7.99
CA ARG A 54 34.68 -10.20 -6.81
C ARG A 54 33.55 -10.13 -5.78
N ALA A 55 33.29 -11.24 -5.09
CA ALA A 55 32.28 -11.29 -4.04
C ALA A 55 32.71 -12.19 -2.87
N VAL A 56 32.64 -11.65 -1.66
CA VAL A 56 32.98 -12.36 -0.43
C VAL A 56 31.93 -12.08 0.65
N ALA A 57 31.53 -13.13 1.34
CA ALA A 57 30.74 -13.05 2.57
C ALA A 57 31.59 -13.54 3.74
N VAL A 58 31.63 -12.75 4.78
CA VAL A 58 32.32 -13.10 6.03
C VAL A 58 31.28 -13.62 7.02
N LEU A 59 31.55 -14.80 7.56
CA LEU A 59 30.80 -15.40 8.65
C LEU A 59 31.59 -15.27 9.96
N GLU A 60 30.92 -14.96 11.05
CA GLU A 60 31.51 -15.03 12.38
C GLU A 60 31.85 -16.50 12.73
N ALA A 61 33.13 -16.79 12.96
CA ALA A 61 33.61 -18.15 13.19
C ALA A 61 33.06 -18.77 14.49
N SER A 62 32.77 -17.95 15.48
CA SER A 62 32.21 -18.36 16.78
C SER A 62 31.19 -17.36 17.27
N PRO A 63 30.00 -17.31 16.64
CA PRO A 63 29.00 -16.34 17.00
C PRO A 63 28.52 -16.55 18.44
N ASN A 64 28.42 -15.46 19.18
CA ASN A 64 27.77 -15.47 20.49
C ASN A 64 26.25 -15.60 20.33
N LEU A 65 25.73 -16.79 20.55
CA LEU A 65 24.29 -17.08 20.41
C LEU A 65 23.46 -16.71 21.64
N THR A 66 24.08 -16.10 22.67
CA THR A 66 23.36 -15.68 23.88
C THR A 66 22.31 -14.63 23.54
N GLY A 67 21.07 -14.93 23.85
CA GLY A 67 19.93 -14.03 23.54
C GLY A 67 19.39 -14.14 22.11
N TRP A 68 19.93 -15.00 21.26
CA TRP A 68 19.35 -15.25 19.95
C TRP A 68 17.99 -15.96 20.07
N PRO A 69 16.98 -15.58 19.25
CA PRO A 69 15.71 -16.28 19.21
C PRO A 69 15.90 -17.76 18.85
N PRO A 70 15.18 -18.69 19.49
CA PRO A 70 15.33 -20.13 19.20
C PRO A 70 15.09 -20.49 17.72
N LEU A 71 14.22 -19.77 17.01
CA LEU A 71 13.94 -19.97 15.59
C LEU A 71 15.03 -19.42 14.64
N LEU A 72 15.95 -18.60 15.13
CA LEU A 72 17.06 -18.06 14.33
C LEU A 72 18.25 -19.03 14.30
N VAL A 73 18.55 -19.70 15.42
CA VAL A 73 19.74 -20.54 15.55
C VAL A 73 19.84 -21.63 14.46
N PRO A 74 18.77 -22.37 14.11
CA PRO A 74 18.82 -23.37 13.05
C PRO A 74 19.16 -22.78 11.68
N GLN A 75 18.81 -21.53 11.42
CA GLN A 75 19.01 -20.88 10.12
C GLN A 75 20.48 -20.55 9.83
N LEU A 76 21.31 -20.48 10.88
CA LEU A 76 22.74 -20.23 10.72
C LEU A 76 23.43 -21.34 9.91
N ALA A 77 23.03 -22.60 10.09
CA ALA A 77 23.56 -23.73 9.35
C ALA A 77 23.32 -23.66 7.83
N GLY A 78 22.19 -23.09 7.42
CA GLY A 78 21.84 -22.90 6.00
C GLY A 78 22.50 -21.71 5.32
N LEU A 79 23.10 -20.79 6.09
CA LEU A 79 23.57 -19.51 5.55
C LEU A 79 24.73 -19.66 4.56
N ARG A 80 25.70 -20.53 4.86
CA ARG A 80 26.85 -20.81 3.96
C ARG A 80 26.36 -21.31 2.60
N GLY A 81 25.56 -22.38 2.59
CA GLY A 81 25.07 -22.96 1.34
C GLY A 81 24.20 -21.98 0.53
N LEU A 82 23.46 -21.09 1.18
CA LEU A 82 22.70 -20.04 0.51
C LEU A 82 23.61 -19.03 -0.21
N LEU A 83 24.66 -18.55 0.47
CA LEU A 83 25.58 -17.55 -0.10
C LEU A 83 26.42 -18.13 -1.25
N GLU A 84 26.89 -19.38 -1.11
CA GLU A 84 27.60 -20.10 -2.16
C GLU A 84 26.70 -20.32 -3.39
N ALA A 85 25.43 -20.66 -3.19
CA ALA A 85 24.44 -20.76 -4.26
C ALA A 85 24.14 -19.41 -4.95
N LEU A 86 24.49 -18.30 -4.33
CA LEU A 86 24.43 -16.94 -4.91
C LEU A 86 25.72 -16.53 -5.62
N GLY A 87 26.70 -17.43 -5.72
CA GLY A 87 28.00 -17.14 -6.33
C GLY A 87 28.95 -16.31 -5.44
N VAL A 88 28.66 -16.21 -4.15
CA VAL A 88 29.46 -15.43 -3.19
C VAL A 88 30.41 -16.36 -2.44
N HIS A 89 31.71 -16.09 -2.48
CA HIS A 89 32.68 -16.83 -1.69
C HIS A 89 32.46 -16.64 -0.18
N VAL A 90 32.45 -17.71 0.58
CA VAL A 90 32.21 -17.65 2.03
C VAL A 90 33.50 -17.93 2.79
N VAL A 91 33.87 -17.01 3.67
CA VAL A 91 35.01 -17.14 4.57
C VAL A 91 34.54 -17.04 6.02
N GLU A 92 35.20 -17.74 6.92
CA GLU A 92 34.99 -17.65 8.38
C GLU A 92 36.12 -16.87 9.03
N ALA A 93 35.76 -15.97 9.91
CA ALA A 93 36.75 -15.21 10.67
C ALA A 93 36.17 -14.78 12.03
N PRO A 94 37.02 -14.66 13.04
CA PRO A 94 36.62 -13.95 14.26
C PRO A 94 36.48 -12.46 13.96
N ASP A 95 35.65 -11.77 14.69
CA ASP A 95 35.39 -10.35 14.50
C ASP A 95 34.94 -9.98 13.07
N GLU A 96 33.91 -10.64 12.58
CA GLU A 96 33.34 -10.48 11.24
C GLU A 96 33.36 -9.04 10.73
N VAL A 97 32.96 -8.09 11.57
CA VAL A 97 32.79 -6.67 11.17
C VAL A 97 34.13 -6.03 10.79
N HIS A 98 35.22 -6.37 11.49
CA HIS A 98 36.56 -5.85 11.20
C HIS A 98 37.15 -6.49 9.96
N VAL A 99 36.90 -7.79 9.72
CA VAL A 99 37.37 -8.48 8.53
C VAL A 99 36.63 -7.98 7.28
N VAL A 100 35.31 -7.71 7.38
CA VAL A 100 34.55 -7.02 6.31
C VAL A 100 35.18 -5.67 5.98
N ALA A 101 35.53 -4.87 6.97
CA ALA A 101 36.19 -3.59 6.77
C ALA A 101 37.57 -3.74 6.09
N SER A 102 38.32 -4.78 6.45
CA SER A 102 39.62 -5.07 5.85
C SER A 102 39.50 -5.51 4.39
N TYR A 103 38.51 -6.35 4.03
CA TYR A 103 38.21 -6.66 2.62
C TYR A 103 37.81 -5.44 1.83
N ALA A 104 36.96 -4.56 2.38
CA ALA A 104 36.54 -3.33 1.73
C ALA A 104 37.73 -2.40 1.44
N ARG A 105 38.67 -2.27 2.39
CA ARG A 105 39.90 -1.52 2.21
C ARG A 105 40.83 -2.15 1.18
N ALA A 106 41.00 -3.47 1.23
CA ALA A 106 41.82 -4.19 0.25
C ALA A 106 41.27 -4.04 -1.18
N ALA A 107 39.96 -4.03 -1.35
CA ALA A 107 39.31 -3.77 -2.64
C ALA A 107 39.65 -2.38 -3.18
N LEU A 108 39.57 -1.35 -2.36
CA LEU A 108 39.94 0.03 -2.75
C LEU A 108 41.44 0.11 -3.11
N ALA A 109 42.31 -0.56 -2.34
CA ALA A 109 43.73 -0.60 -2.60
C ALA A 109 44.07 -1.34 -3.90
N ALA A 110 43.30 -2.36 -4.28
CA ALA A 110 43.41 -3.06 -5.57
C ALA A 110 42.85 -2.25 -6.75
N GLY A 111 42.26 -1.07 -6.52
CA GLY A 111 41.68 -0.25 -7.58
C GLY A 111 40.21 -0.54 -7.87
N ASP A 112 39.57 -1.39 -7.11
CA ASP A 112 38.13 -1.69 -7.24
C ASP A 112 37.28 -0.61 -6.55
N ASP A 113 36.03 -0.47 -6.99
CA ASP A 113 34.98 0.13 -6.14
C ASP A 113 34.44 -0.97 -5.20
N ALA A 114 34.00 -0.59 -4.01
CA ALA A 114 33.51 -1.55 -3.02
C ALA A 114 32.07 -1.29 -2.60
N ILE A 115 31.33 -2.39 -2.37
CA ILE A 115 29.99 -2.34 -1.73
C ILE A 115 30.06 -3.21 -0.47
N VAL A 116 29.83 -2.61 0.69
CA VAL A 116 29.67 -3.33 1.95
C VAL A 116 28.19 -3.54 2.21
N VAL A 117 27.74 -4.78 2.30
CA VAL A 117 26.36 -5.16 2.62
C VAL A 117 26.28 -5.61 4.06
N GLY A 118 25.45 -4.95 4.85
CA GLY A 118 25.26 -5.26 6.26
C GLY A 118 24.43 -4.20 6.96
N VAL A 119 24.17 -4.39 8.23
CA VAL A 119 23.31 -3.48 9.03
C VAL A 119 24.05 -2.77 10.15
N ASP A 120 25.31 -3.09 10.36
CA ASP A 120 26.17 -2.45 11.39
C ASP A 120 26.46 -1.00 11.00
N LYS A 121 26.06 -0.07 11.85
CA LYS A 121 26.21 1.37 11.62
C LYS A 121 27.68 1.81 11.55
N ARG A 122 28.59 1.01 12.09
CA ARG A 122 30.03 1.29 12.00
C ARG A 122 30.55 1.30 10.56
N TYR A 123 29.88 0.58 9.61
CA TYR A 123 30.27 0.63 8.21
C TYR A 123 30.15 2.02 7.57
N ALA A 124 29.37 2.93 8.16
CA ALA A 124 29.25 4.30 7.67
C ALA A 124 30.59 5.06 7.70
N GLN A 125 31.55 4.65 8.55
CA GLN A 125 32.89 5.28 8.57
C GLN A 125 33.78 4.91 7.37
N LEU A 126 33.44 3.81 6.65
CA LEU A 126 34.16 3.36 5.46
C LEU A 126 33.73 4.09 4.19
N VAL A 127 32.56 4.72 4.22
CA VAL A 127 31.90 5.30 3.03
C VAL A 127 32.74 6.41 2.40
N SER A 128 32.92 6.31 1.08
CA SER A 128 33.67 7.28 0.25
C SER A 128 33.05 7.35 -1.14
N GLU A 129 33.62 8.12 -2.06
CA GLU A 129 33.20 8.18 -3.47
C GLU A 129 33.26 6.81 -4.19
N ARG A 130 34.14 5.93 -3.72
CA ARG A 130 34.39 4.61 -4.30
C ARG A 130 33.93 3.45 -3.41
N LEU A 131 33.40 3.72 -2.22
CA LEU A 131 32.88 2.71 -1.30
C LEU A 131 31.52 3.10 -0.80
N TRP A 132 30.55 2.22 -0.96
CA TRP A 132 29.19 2.41 -0.48
C TRP A 132 28.87 1.39 0.59
N TRP A 133 28.11 1.84 1.58
CA TRP A 133 27.45 0.95 2.51
C TRP A 133 25.97 0.78 2.11
N TYR A 134 25.53 -0.46 1.94
CA TYR A 134 24.14 -0.83 1.74
C TYR A 134 23.56 -1.41 3.04
N ASP A 135 22.65 -0.64 3.68
CA ASP A 135 21.88 -1.05 4.86
C ASP A 135 20.68 -1.89 4.37
N ALA A 136 20.80 -3.21 4.48
CA ALA A 136 19.81 -4.16 3.98
C ALA A 136 18.46 -4.07 4.70
N ASN A 137 18.43 -3.63 5.96
CA ASN A 137 17.18 -3.47 6.71
C ASN A 137 16.36 -2.26 6.26
N LYS A 138 17.04 -1.21 5.82
CA LYS A 138 16.41 0.02 5.35
C LYS A 138 16.28 0.09 3.84
N ASP A 139 16.77 -0.93 3.14
CA ASP A 139 16.88 -0.92 1.69
C ASP A 139 17.53 0.37 1.17
N ALA A 140 18.61 0.79 1.81
CA ALA A 140 19.22 2.10 1.59
C ALA A 140 20.69 2.01 1.28
N ARG A 141 21.08 2.67 0.19
CA ARG A 141 22.48 2.89 -0.17
C ARG A 141 22.99 4.16 0.50
N TYR A 142 24.11 4.08 1.23
CA TYR A 142 24.75 5.22 1.86
C TYR A 142 25.94 5.71 1.06
N THR A 143 25.85 6.97 0.60
CA THR A 143 26.91 7.78 0.03
C THR A 143 27.44 8.74 1.11
N PRO A 144 28.57 9.45 0.88
CA PRO A 144 29.07 10.43 1.84
C PRO A 144 28.03 11.46 2.26
N GLU A 145 27.21 11.96 1.34
CA GLU A 145 26.15 12.94 1.62
C GLU A 145 25.04 12.33 2.50
N ILE A 146 24.65 11.09 2.22
CA ILE A 146 23.61 10.40 2.99
C ILE A 146 24.11 10.05 4.39
N VAL A 147 25.39 9.66 4.53
CA VAL A 147 26.03 9.48 5.84
C VAL A 147 26.03 10.80 6.62
N HIS A 148 26.44 11.90 6.00
CA HIS A 148 26.41 13.20 6.65
C HIS A 148 24.99 13.61 7.05
N LYS A 149 24.01 13.42 6.19
CA LYS A 149 22.60 13.70 6.52
C LYS A 149 22.08 12.87 7.69
N ARG A 150 22.51 11.60 7.81
CA ARG A 150 22.04 10.68 8.86
C ARG A 150 22.73 10.90 10.20
N PHE A 151 24.07 11.03 10.18
CA PHE A 151 24.90 11.10 11.39
C PHE A 151 25.27 12.53 11.77
N THR A 152 24.94 13.50 10.91
CA THR A 152 25.29 14.92 11.08
C THR A 152 26.81 15.20 11.17
N VAL A 153 27.61 14.19 10.81
CA VAL A 153 29.08 14.27 10.68
C VAL A 153 29.53 13.56 9.39
N PRO A 154 30.69 13.90 8.82
CA PRO A 154 31.22 13.16 7.66
C PRO A 154 31.65 11.74 8.04
N PRO A 155 31.77 10.81 7.05
CA PRO A 155 32.11 9.41 7.29
C PRO A 155 33.30 9.21 8.24
N GLY A 156 34.39 9.92 8.07
CA GLY A 156 35.59 9.82 8.91
C GLY A 156 35.40 10.23 10.39
N LYS A 157 34.24 10.82 10.75
CA LYS A 157 33.87 11.18 12.11
C LYS A 157 32.78 10.31 12.72
N VAL A 158 32.27 9.34 11.96
CA VAL A 158 31.17 8.46 12.44
C VAL A 158 31.58 7.62 13.65
N ALA A 159 32.81 7.12 13.70
CA ALA A 159 33.28 6.39 14.88
C ALA A 159 33.25 7.25 16.16
N GLU A 160 33.67 8.52 16.06
CA GLU A 160 33.62 9.47 17.16
C GLU A 160 32.18 9.78 17.58
N TRP A 161 31.31 9.93 16.59
CA TRP A 161 29.88 10.17 16.83
C TRP A 161 29.21 8.98 17.52
N LEU A 162 29.47 7.75 17.06
CA LEU A 162 28.92 6.50 17.64
C LEU A 162 29.44 6.30 19.09
N ALA A 163 30.69 6.61 19.38
CA ALA A 163 31.24 6.53 20.73
C ALA A 163 30.52 7.44 21.73
N LEU A 164 30.03 8.59 21.27
CA LEU A 164 29.31 9.54 22.13
C LEU A 164 27.80 9.21 22.23
N VAL A 165 27.17 8.90 21.10
CA VAL A 165 25.71 8.71 21.00
C VAL A 165 25.29 7.29 21.38
N GLY A 166 26.16 6.32 21.09
CA GLY A 166 25.83 4.91 21.21
C GLY A 166 25.14 4.34 19.97
N ASP A 167 25.04 3.02 20.02
CA ASP A 167 24.20 2.22 19.13
C ASP A 167 23.51 1.16 19.98
N ASP A 168 22.23 1.03 19.88
CA ASP A 168 21.38 0.12 20.66
C ASP A 168 21.90 -1.33 20.65
N ASP A 169 22.72 -1.66 19.66
CA ASP A 169 23.16 -3.02 19.39
C ASP A 169 24.52 -3.40 20.00
N ALA A 170 25.45 -2.45 20.18
CA ALA A 170 26.81 -2.79 20.63
C ALA A 170 27.56 -1.71 21.42
N LEU A 171 27.11 -0.46 21.39
CA LEU A 171 27.79 0.68 21.95
C LEU A 171 26.87 1.44 22.91
N PRO A 172 27.17 1.51 24.22
CA PRO A 172 26.29 2.17 25.19
C PRO A 172 26.25 3.70 25.05
N GLY A 173 27.25 4.31 24.40
CA GLY A 173 27.38 5.75 24.30
C GLY A 173 27.57 6.46 25.63
N VAL A 174 27.47 7.79 25.62
CA VAL A 174 27.62 8.62 26.81
C VAL A 174 26.25 9.11 27.28
N LYS A 175 25.86 8.74 28.50
CA LYS A 175 24.57 9.17 29.06
C LYS A 175 24.45 10.70 29.10
N GLY A 176 23.45 11.25 28.40
CA GLY A 176 23.20 12.67 28.32
C GLY A 176 23.80 13.36 27.10
N ILE A 177 24.53 12.65 26.23
CA ILE A 177 24.99 13.14 24.93
C ILE A 177 24.20 12.46 23.82
N GLY A 178 23.30 13.17 23.20
CA GLY A 178 22.57 12.71 22.01
C GLY A 178 23.20 13.24 20.72
N ALA A 179 22.62 12.93 19.58
CA ALA A 179 23.13 13.25 18.25
C ALA A 179 23.61 14.71 18.10
N LYS A 180 22.77 15.68 18.46
CA LYS A 180 23.11 17.10 18.39
C LYS A 180 24.31 17.46 19.27
N GLY A 181 24.38 16.92 20.51
CA GLY A 181 25.48 17.17 21.43
C GLY A 181 26.79 16.57 20.91
N ALA A 182 26.77 15.36 20.36
CA ALA A 182 27.92 14.72 19.74
C ALA A 182 28.45 15.53 18.55
N THR A 183 27.58 15.97 17.65
CA THR A 183 27.95 16.85 16.52
C THR A 183 28.60 18.16 17.00
N THR A 184 27.96 18.84 17.98
CA THR A 184 28.51 20.08 18.54
C THR A 184 29.91 19.89 19.12
N LEU A 185 30.16 18.79 19.84
CA LEU A 185 31.48 18.47 20.38
C LEU A 185 32.51 18.18 19.29
N ILE A 186 32.14 17.39 18.28
CA ILE A 186 33.05 16.99 17.20
C ILE A 186 33.39 18.20 16.31
N GLU A 187 32.40 19.00 15.93
CA GLU A 187 32.62 20.20 15.09
C GLU A 187 33.34 21.30 15.83
N GLY A 188 32.96 21.57 17.08
CA GLY A 188 33.55 22.66 17.86
C GLY A 188 35.01 22.42 18.29
N HIS A 189 35.39 21.13 18.43
CA HIS A 189 36.74 20.76 18.93
C HIS A 189 37.50 19.86 17.94
N GLY A 190 36.97 19.65 16.74
CA GLY A 190 37.58 18.88 15.66
C GLY A 190 37.60 17.35 15.89
N SER A 191 37.52 16.88 17.16
CA SER A 191 37.50 15.46 17.52
C SER A 191 37.07 15.28 18.98
N ILE A 192 36.75 14.04 19.37
CA ILE A 192 36.56 13.66 20.78
C ILE A 192 37.82 13.96 21.61
N ALA A 193 39.01 13.68 21.09
CA ALA A 193 40.27 13.97 21.79
C ALA A 193 40.42 15.48 22.03
N GLY A 194 40.08 16.31 21.05
CA GLY A 194 40.06 17.78 21.22
C GLY A 194 39.02 18.23 22.23
N ALA A 195 37.83 17.65 22.24
CA ALA A 195 36.83 17.95 23.24
C ALA A 195 37.25 17.53 24.67
N LEU A 196 37.91 16.38 24.83
CA LEU A 196 38.45 15.95 26.10
C LEU A 196 39.62 16.85 26.57
N ALA A 197 40.45 17.35 25.67
CA ALA A 197 41.52 18.30 26.02
C ALA A 197 40.98 19.67 26.42
N ALA A 198 39.85 20.09 25.85
CA ALA A 198 39.18 21.35 26.14
C ALA A 198 38.06 21.22 27.21
N LEU A 199 38.03 20.15 27.97
CA LEU A 199 36.95 19.76 28.88
C LEU A 199 36.57 20.86 29.91
N ASP A 200 37.56 21.63 30.37
CA ASP A 200 37.35 22.70 31.35
C ASP A 200 36.63 23.91 30.74
N THR A 201 36.69 24.07 29.43
CA THR A 201 36.02 25.15 28.68
C THR A 201 34.57 24.78 28.30
N ILE A 202 34.22 23.51 28.33
CA ILE A 202 32.90 23.04 27.95
C ILE A 202 31.96 23.11 29.19
N THR A 203 31.04 24.06 29.17
CA THR A 203 30.11 24.31 30.28
C THR A 203 28.77 23.63 30.09
N GLY A 204 27.94 23.65 31.14
CA GLY A 204 26.57 23.14 31.08
C GLY A 204 26.44 21.62 31.06
N ARG A 205 25.25 21.16 30.63
CA ARG A 205 24.90 19.71 30.67
C ARG A 205 25.87 18.85 29.85
N LEU A 206 26.28 19.34 28.69
CA LEU A 206 27.14 18.59 27.77
C LEU A 206 28.56 18.42 28.37
N GLY A 207 29.15 19.45 28.95
CA GLY A 207 30.45 19.36 29.65
C GLY A 207 30.38 18.45 30.87
N ASN A 208 29.29 18.48 31.61
CA ASN A 208 29.10 17.61 32.77
C ASN A 208 29.03 16.14 32.37
N ALA A 209 28.25 15.83 31.30
CA ALA A 209 28.15 14.49 30.78
C ALA A 209 29.50 13.94 30.26
N LEU A 210 30.27 14.79 29.54
CA LEU A 210 31.56 14.39 29.00
C LEU A 210 32.60 14.21 30.14
N ARG A 211 32.58 15.04 31.19
CA ARG A 211 33.44 14.88 32.38
C ARG A 211 33.14 13.57 33.11
N ALA A 212 31.87 13.24 33.28
CA ALA A 212 31.47 12.00 33.93
C ALA A 212 31.91 10.74 33.16
N ALA A 213 32.02 10.85 31.82
CA ALA A 213 32.44 9.75 30.98
C ALA A 213 33.88 9.82 30.47
N ARG A 214 34.72 10.71 31.06
CA ARG A 214 36.10 11.00 30.59
C ARG A 214 36.92 9.76 30.33
N ASP A 215 36.88 8.77 31.24
CA ASP A 215 37.73 7.57 31.21
C ASP A 215 37.08 6.47 30.36
N ASP A 216 35.79 6.53 30.10
CA ASP A 216 35.04 5.56 29.31
C ASP A 216 35.07 5.90 27.83
N VAL A 217 35.00 7.18 27.45
CA VAL A 217 34.94 7.63 26.06
C VAL A 217 36.08 7.11 25.18
N PRO A 218 37.36 7.06 25.59
CA PRO A 218 38.43 6.47 24.78
C PRO A 218 38.21 4.99 24.50
N ARG A 219 37.66 4.24 25.45
CA ARG A 219 37.36 2.82 25.34
C ARG A 219 36.19 2.61 24.37
N GLU A 220 35.13 3.41 24.47
CA GLU A 220 34.00 3.38 23.55
C GLU A 220 34.41 3.78 22.13
N LEU A 221 35.31 4.76 22.00
CA LEU A 221 35.87 5.12 20.69
C LEU A 221 36.68 3.97 20.06
N ALA A 222 37.46 3.25 20.85
CA ALA A 222 38.19 2.08 20.38
C ALA A 222 37.23 0.97 19.89
N ARG A 223 36.09 0.77 20.56
CA ARG A 223 35.05 -0.18 20.16
C ARG A 223 34.29 0.28 18.89
N ALA A 224 34.08 1.58 18.77
CA ALA A 224 33.37 2.15 17.63
C ALA A 224 34.22 2.16 16.35
N ARG A 225 35.55 2.23 16.46
CA ARG A 225 36.45 2.23 15.30
C ARG A 225 36.52 0.86 14.65
N LEU A 226 36.47 0.84 13.32
CA LEU A 226 36.75 -0.37 12.55
C LEU A 226 38.27 -0.52 12.34
N ASP A 227 38.77 -1.71 12.66
CA ASP A 227 40.10 -2.13 12.27
C ASP A 227 40.03 -2.62 10.81
N THR A 228 40.75 -1.96 9.93
CA THR A 228 40.78 -2.26 8.49
C THR A 228 42.06 -3.00 8.05
N GLU A 229 42.87 -3.49 9.01
CA GLU A 229 44.15 -4.13 8.76
C GLU A 229 44.17 -5.58 9.27
N ARG A 230 43.00 -6.14 9.55
CA ARG A 230 42.90 -7.54 9.92
C ARG A 230 43.37 -8.46 8.79
N PRO A 231 44.09 -9.56 9.09
CA PRO A 231 44.46 -10.56 8.11
C PRO A 231 43.25 -11.08 7.35
N LEU A 232 43.34 -11.12 6.01
CA LEU A 232 42.30 -11.68 5.18
C LEU A 232 42.41 -13.22 5.16
N PRO A 233 41.34 -13.96 5.54
CA PRO A 233 41.36 -15.44 5.48
C PRO A 233 41.70 -15.99 4.08
N VAL A 234 41.23 -15.30 3.04
CA VAL A 234 41.50 -15.61 1.65
C VAL A 234 41.91 -14.32 0.92
N ALA A 235 42.95 -14.39 0.10
CA ALA A 235 43.41 -13.24 -0.65
C ALA A 235 42.32 -12.73 -1.63
N LEU A 236 42.19 -11.41 -1.74
CA LEU A 236 41.16 -10.78 -2.58
C LEU A 236 41.19 -11.26 -4.04
N THR A 237 42.39 -11.55 -4.57
CA THR A 237 42.61 -12.02 -5.94
C THR A 237 42.02 -13.42 -6.22
N ALA A 238 41.74 -14.21 -5.19
CA ALA A 238 41.14 -15.52 -5.30
C ALA A 238 39.58 -15.52 -5.20
N LEU A 239 38.99 -14.35 -5.02
CA LEU A 239 37.54 -14.18 -4.75
C LEU A 239 36.74 -13.70 -5.97
N GLY A 240 37.04 -14.25 -7.15
CA GLY A 240 36.29 -13.93 -8.37
C GLY A 240 34.81 -14.28 -8.24
N TYR A 241 33.93 -13.37 -8.61
CA TYR A 241 32.50 -13.67 -8.66
C TYR A 241 32.18 -14.57 -9.85
N ALA A 242 31.61 -15.73 -9.59
CA ALA A 242 31.07 -16.61 -10.60
C ALA A 242 29.53 -16.55 -10.55
N PRO A 243 28.85 -16.18 -11.66
CA PRO A 243 27.40 -16.26 -11.71
C PRO A 243 26.90 -17.64 -11.26
N PRO A 244 25.86 -17.73 -10.46
CA PRO A 244 25.37 -19.00 -9.93
C PRO A 244 24.85 -19.92 -11.04
N ASP A 245 24.94 -21.23 -10.83
CA ASP A 245 24.15 -22.20 -11.59
C ASP A 245 22.67 -22.01 -11.23
N VAL A 246 21.89 -21.50 -12.17
CA VAL A 246 20.48 -21.17 -11.99
C VAL A 246 19.65 -22.39 -11.61
N ALA A 247 19.96 -23.56 -12.16
CA ALA A 247 19.22 -24.79 -11.85
C ALA A 247 19.48 -25.23 -10.39
N ALA A 248 20.75 -25.21 -9.97
CA ALA A 248 21.10 -25.52 -8.57
C ALA A 248 20.56 -24.50 -7.58
N GLN A 249 20.59 -23.21 -7.93
CA GLN A 249 20.02 -22.13 -7.14
C GLN A 249 18.51 -22.28 -7.01
N ASN A 250 17.80 -22.55 -8.08
CA ASN A 250 16.35 -22.77 -8.06
C ASN A 250 15.98 -24.00 -7.23
N ALA A 251 16.74 -25.10 -7.32
CA ALA A 251 16.51 -26.29 -6.49
C ALA A 251 16.67 -25.96 -5.00
N LEU A 252 17.63 -25.13 -4.64
CA LEU A 252 17.79 -24.64 -3.26
C LEU A 252 16.61 -23.77 -2.83
N TYR A 253 16.21 -22.82 -3.66
CA TYR A 253 15.10 -21.90 -3.36
C TYR A 253 13.77 -22.63 -3.25
N ASP A 254 13.54 -23.61 -4.10
CA ASP A 254 12.36 -24.46 -4.03
C ASP A 254 12.28 -25.22 -2.71
N ARG A 255 13.38 -25.84 -2.27
CA ARG A 255 13.49 -26.52 -0.97
C ARG A 255 13.26 -25.54 0.20
N LEU A 256 13.83 -24.32 0.12
CA LEU A 256 13.67 -23.30 1.15
C LEU A 256 12.30 -22.59 1.10
N GLY A 257 11.44 -22.87 0.12
CA GLY A 257 10.17 -22.21 -0.05
C GLY A 257 10.28 -20.74 -0.48
N PHE A 258 11.37 -20.38 -1.19
CA PHE A 258 11.64 -19.02 -1.70
C PHE A 258 11.10 -18.84 -3.13
N ALA A 259 9.83 -19.14 -3.32
CA ALA A 259 9.20 -19.07 -4.65
C ALA A 259 9.41 -17.70 -5.35
N GLU A 260 9.49 -16.63 -4.55
CA GLU A 260 9.71 -15.26 -5.04
C GLU A 260 11.11 -14.97 -5.58
N LEU A 261 12.07 -15.87 -5.33
CA LEU A 261 13.47 -15.73 -5.75
C LEU A 261 13.87 -16.72 -6.85
N LEU A 262 12.98 -17.61 -7.25
CA LEU A 262 13.23 -18.53 -8.34
C LEU A 262 13.53 -17.77 -9.62
N SER A 263 14.66 -18.08 -10.26
CA SER A 263 15.01 -17.58 -11.58
C SER A 263 14.49 -18.54 -12.65
N HIS A 264 13.73 -18.04 -13.59
CA HIS A 264 13.24 -18.83 -14.71
C HIS A 264 14.08 -18.50 -15.96
N ASP A 265 15.33 -18.89 -15.97
CA ASP A 265 16.27 -18.67 -17.10
C ASP A 265 15.96 -19.54 -18.35
N GLY A 266 14.80 -20.20 -18.37
CA GLY A 266 14.33 -20.92 -19.56
C GLY A 266 13.23 -20.18 -20.33
N ASP A 267 12.63 -19.15 -19.76
CA ASP A 267 11.42 -18.50 -20.30
C ASP A 267 11.66 -17.05 -20.73
N ALA A 268 12.71 -16.77 -21.47
CA ALA A 268 12.76 -15.53 -22.24
C ALA A 268 11.61 -15.58 -23.25
N ILE A 269 10.52 -14.82 -22.94
CA ILE A 269 9.38 -14.73 -23.83
C ILE A 269 9.87 -14.13 -25.14
N ARG A 270 9.79 -14.90 -26.21
CA ARG A 270 10.02 -14.42 -27.55
C ARG A 270 8.86 -13.52 -27.94
N VAL A 271 9.11 -12.24 -28.07
CA VAL A 271 8.10 -11.27 -28.50
C VAL A 271 8.37 -10.89 -29.94
N GLU A 272 7.44 -11.22 -30.85
CA GLU A 272 7.56 -10.89 -32.26
C GLU A 272 6.68 -9.68 -32.57
N PRO A 273 7.24 -8.56 -33.08
CA PRO A 273 6.44 -7.47 -33.62
C PRO A 273 5.73 -7.92 -34.90
N CYS A 274 4.40 -7.74 -34.96
CA CYS A 274 3.62 -8.01 -36.19
C CYS A 274 3.56 -6.73 -37.03
N ALA A 275 4.16 -6.78 -38.20
CA ALA A 275 4.19 -5.66 -39.15
C ALA A 275 2.96 -5.69 -40.09
N THR A 276 2.49 -6.86 -40.46
CA THR A 276 1.40 -7.07 -41.42
C THR A 276 0.23 -7.84 -40.83
N ALA A 277 -0.91 -7.82 -41.49
CA ALA A 277 -2.08 -8.61 -41.11
C ALA A 277 -1.79 -10.13 -41.14
N ASP A 278 -0.95 -10.58 -42.08
CA ASP A 278 -0.56 -11.99 -42.17
C ASP A 278 0.35 -12.42 -41.01
N ASP A 279 1.25 -11.54 -40.57
CA ASP A 279 2.06 -11.81 -39.38
C ASP A 279 1.16 -11.99 -38.14
N LEU A 280 0.17 -11.13 -37.99
CA LEU A 280 -0.81 -11.23 -36.89
C LEU A 280 -1.65 -12.51 -37.00
N ALA A 281 -2.13 -12.84 -38.20
CA ALA A 281 -2.92 -14.06 -38.41
C ALA A 281 -2.10 -15.32 -38.07
N ALA A 282 -0.85 -15.38 -38.50
CA ALA A 282 0.07 -16.47 -38.15
C ALA A 282 0.33 -16.52 -36.63
N ALA A 283 0.54 -15.38 -35.98
CA ALA A 283 0.73 -15.29 -34.54
C ALA A 283 -0.52 -15.77 -33.77
N LEU A 284 -1.72 -15.31 -34.14
CA LEU A 284 -2.98 -15.73 -33.52
C LEU A 284 -3.22 -17.25 -33.69
N ALA A 285 -2.91 -17.81 -34.86
CA ALA A 285 -3.02 -19.25 -35.08
C ALA A 285 -2.07 -20.04 -34.17
N ARG A 286 -0.81 -19.59 -34.03
CA ARG A 286 0.14 -20.23 -33.10
C ARG A 286 -0.29 -20.12 -31.64
N LEU A 287 -0.71 -18.94 -31.21
CA LEU A 287 -1.14 -18.67 -29.82
C LEU A 287 -2.43 -19.45 -29.49
N GLY A 288 -3.39 -19.51 -30.41
CA GLY A 288 -4.65 -20.22 -30.21
C GLY A 288 -4.56 -21.76 -30.26
N ALA A 289 -3.53 -22.32 -30.92
CA ALA A 289 -3.31 -23.76 -31.03
C ALA A 289 -2.55 -24.39 -29.86
N ARG A 290 -2.02 -23.59 -28.93
CA ARG A 290 -1.21 -24.11 -27.82
C ARG A 290 -2.09 -24.72 -26.73
N PRO A 291 -1.78 -25.98 -26.27
CA PRO A 291 -2.28 -26.45 -25.00
C PRO A 291 -1.67 -25.59 -23.90
N ILE A 292 -2.50 -25.14 -22.97
CA ILE A 292 -2.09 -24.30 -21.84
C ILE A 292 -1.37 -25.22 -20.83
N GLY A 293 -0.06 -25.41 -21.02
CA GLY A 293 0.81 -26.05 -20.05
C GLY A 293 1.13 -25.06 -18.93
N VAL A 294 0.46 -25.17 -17.80
CA VAL A 294 0.83 -24.48 -16.57
C VAL A 294 1.85 -25.35 -15.87
N ALA A 295 3.12 -24.93 -15.82
CA ALA A 295 4.03 -25.43 -14.82
C ALA A 295 3.61 -24.78 -13.49
N ALA A 296 2.60 -25.34 -12.86
CA ALA A 296 2.21 -24.95 -11.52
C ALA A 296 3.25 -25.47 -10.54
N SER A 297 3.96 -24.59 -9.87
CA SER A 297 4.87 -24.90 -8.77
C SER A 297 4.11 -25.23 -7.45
N ARG A 298 2.82 -25.51 -7.53
CA ARG A 298 2.00 -26.01 -6.41
C ARG A 298 1.04 -27.09 -6.93
N GLU A 299 1.13 -28.26 -6.33
CA GLU A 299 0.06 -29.27 -6.35
C GLU A 299 -1.16 -28.71 -5.58
N VAL A 300 -1.94 -27.90 -6.25
CA VAL A 300 -3.31 -27.63 -5.85
C VAL A 300 -4.15 -28.49 -6.78
N GLU A 301 -4.62 -29.64 -6.30
CA GLU A 301 -5.62 -30.41 -7.03
C GLU A 301 -6.83 -29.51 -7.29
N PRO A 302 -7.20 -29.27 -8.54
CA PRO A 302 -8.42 -28.53 -8.84
C PRO A 302 -9.61 -29.34 -8.30
N PRO A 303 -10.62 -28.68 -7.70
CA PRO A 303 -11.81 -29.38 -7.28
C PRO A 303 -12.46 -30.05 -8.50
N ALA A 304 -12.78 -31.33 -8.34
CA ALA A 304 -13.36 -32.16 -9.40
C ALA A 304 -14.64 -31.53 -9.98
N GLY A 305 -14.69 -31.38 -11.31
CA GLY A 305 -15.91 -30.98 -12.05
C GLY A 305 -15.90 -29.55 -12.62
N ARG A 306 -14.74 -28.86 -12.73
CA ARG A 306 -14.65 -27.54 -13.38
C ARG A 306 -14.24 -27.66 -14.85
N GLU A 307 -14.94 -26.90 -15.69
CA GLU A 307 -14.53 -26.67 -17.07
C GLU A 307 -13.27 -25.77 -17.07
N ASP A 308 -12.22 -26.22 -17.72
CA ASP A 308 -11.02 -25.41 -17.98
C ASP A 308 -11.40 -24.16 -18.78
N SER A 309 -10.57 -23.11 -18.65
CA SER A 309 -10.69 -21.93 -19.52
C SER A 309 -10.76 -22.37 -20.97
N PRO A 310 -11.62 -21.75 -21.82
CA PRO A 310 -11.78 -22.18 -23.22
C PRO A 310 -10.42 -22.30 -23.90
N ALA A 311 -10.20 -23.41 -24.58
CA ALA A 311 -8.99 -23.61 -25.36
C ALA A 311 -8.83 -22.46 -26.35
N GLY A 312 -7.61 -21.94 -26.48
CA GLY A 312 -7.30 -20.82 -27.36
C GLY A 312 -7.53 -19.43 -26.78
N SER A 313 -7.72 -19.30 -25.45
CA SER A 313 -7.79 -17.98 -24.81
C SER A 313 -6.46 -17.22 -24.90
N ILE A 314 -6.51 -15.97 -25.36
CA ILE A 314 -5.35 -15.12 -25.57
C ILE A 314 -5.41 -13.90 -24.64
N ALA A 315 -4.32 -13.68 -23.87
CA ALA A 315 -4.14 -12.51 -23.04
C ALA A 315 -3.69 -11.32 -23.88
N LEU A 316 -4.23 -10.15 -23.55
CA LEU A 316 -3.82 -8.89 -24.13
C LEU A 316 -3.25 -7.95 -23.06
N HIS A 317 -2.29 -7.12 -23.45
CA HIS A 317 -1.76 -6.03 -22.64
C HIS A 317 -1.55 -4.79 -23.50
N ALA A 318 -2.23 -3.69 -23.13
CA ALA A 318 -2.15 -2.43 -23.85
C ALA A 318 -1.09 -1.50 -23.23
N LEU A 319 -0.26 -0.88 -24.06
CA LEU A 319 0.65 0.19 -23.64
C LEU A 319 -0.05 1.54 -23.73
N LEU A 320 -0.22 2.18 -22.57
CA LEU A 320 -0.86 3.47 -22.40
C LEU A 320 0.16 4.53 -21.99
N GLU A 321 0.06 5.74 -22.53
CA GLU A 321 0.98 6.84 -22.21
C GLU A 321 0.71 7.47 -20.84
N ASP A 322 -0.55 7.52 -20.43
CA ASP A 322 -1.02 8.14 -19.19
C ASP A 322 -1.70 7.09 -18.29
N PRO A 323 -1.55 7.15 -16.98
CA PRO A 323 -2.30 6.29 -16.05
C PRO A 323 -3.81 6.57 -16.05
N ALA A 324 -4.26 7.73 -16.57
CA ALA A 324 -5.67 8.02 -16.77
C ALA A 324 -6.11 7.52 -18.17
N PRO A 325 -6.81 6.36 -18.27
CA PRO A 325 -7.11 5.75 -19.56
C PRO A 325 -7.88 6.64 -20.54
N VAL A 326 -8.73 7.52 -20.01
CA VAL A 326 -9.52 8.50 -20.80
C VAL A 326 -8.64 9.46 -21.61
N ARG A 327 -7.44 9.77 -21.07
CA ARG A 327 -6.45 10.65 -21.72
C ARG A 327 -5.29 9.86 -22.33
N ALA A 328 -5.27 8.56 -22.14
CA ALA A 328 -4.16 7.72 -22.56
C ALA A 328 -4.13 7.60 -24.08
N ALA A 329 -3.01 7.97 -24.66
CA ALA A 329 -2.70 7.59 -26.02
C ALA A 329 -2.31 6.11 -26.03
N LEU A 330 -3.08 5.30 -26.74
CA LEU A 330 -2.78 3.88 -26.96
C LEU A 330 -1.65 3.75 -27.98
N THR A 331 -0.53 3.15 -27.60
CA THR A 331 0.67 3.03 -28.44
C THR A 331 0.77 1.69 -29.15
N GLY A 332 0.29 0.62 -28.51
CA GLY A 332 0.28 -0.73 -29.10
C GLY A 332 -0.29 -1.74 -28.12
N ILE A 333 -0.49 -2.96 -28.58
CA ILE A 333 -1.05 -4.08 -27.81
C ILE A 333 -0.19 -5.32 -28.06
N ALA A 334 0.18 -6.00 -26.98
CA ALA A 334 0.75 -7.34 -27.03
C ALA A 334 -0.30 -8.41 -26.76
N LEU A 335 -0.11 -9.57 -27.37
CA LEU A 335 -0.96 -10.77 -27.24
C LEU A 335 -0.08 -11.95 -26.86
N ALA A 336 -0.54 -12.78 -25.91
CA ALA A 336 0.17 -13.97 -25.48
C ALA A 336 -0.82 -15.06 -25.03
N ALA A 337 -0.43 -16.32 -25.17
CA ALA A 337 -1.17 -17.47 -24.62
C ALA A 337 -0.19 -18.33 -23.81
N GLY A 338 -0.29 -18.28 -22.48
CA GLY A 338 0.67 -18.97 -21.61
C GLY A 338 2.06 -18.35 -21.61
N THR A 339 3.08 -19.17 -21.39
CA THR A 339 4.50 -18.78 -21.34
C THR A 339 5.23 -19.16 -22.64
N GLY A 340 6.19 -18.35 -23.09
CA GLY A 340 7.14 -18.67 -24.17
C GLY A 340 7.03 -17.80 -25.41
N GLU A 341 5.86 -17.46 -25.91
CA GLU A 341 5.68 -16.59 -27.07
C GLU A 341 4.63 -15.52 -26.85
N ALA A 342 4.93 -14.33 -27.37
CA ALA A 342 3.99 -13.23 -27.49
C ALA A 342 4.18 -12.52 -28.83
N CYS A 343 3.16 -11.83 -29.31
CA CYS A 343 3.29 -10.91 -30.41
C CYS A 343 2.91 -9.49 -29.96
N TYR A 344 3.46 -8.51 -30.66
CA TYR A 344 3.17 -7.09 -30.40
C TYR A 344 2.75 -6.38 -31.67
N VAL A 345 1.66 -5.63 -31.60
CA VAL A 345 1.14 -4.83 -32.71
C VAL A 345 1.21 -3.35 -32.28
N ALA A 346 2.09 -2.61 -32.91
CA ALA A 346 2.14 -1.16 -32.74
C ALA A 346 0.93 -0.51 -33.42
N ARG A 347 0.42 0.60 -32.85
CA ARG A 347 -0.73 1.32 -33.42
C ARG A 347 -0.47 1.81 -34.84
N THR A 348 0.79 2.08 -35.20
CA THR A 348 1.21 2.51 -36.53
C THR A 348 1.44 1.36 -37.51
N SER A 349 1.31 0.10 -37.06
CA SER A 349 1.54 -1.07 -37.89
C SER A 349 0.42 -1.30 -38.92
N ALA A 350 0.73 -1.83 -40.08
CA ALA A 350 -0.27 -2.29 -41.06
C ALA A 350 -1.14 -3.47 -40.55
N ALA A 351 -0.70 -4.15 -39.48
CA ALA A 351 -1.48 -5.17 -38.78
C ALA A 351 -2.62 -4.59 -37.93
N TRP A 352 -2.58 -3.29 -37.59
CA TRP A 352 -3.52 -2.68 -36.65
C TRP A 352 -5.01 -2.87 -37.00
N PRO A 353 -5.47 -2.66 -38.24
CA PRO A 353 -6.87 -2.88 -38.59
C PRO A 353 -7.31 -4.34 -38.43
N ALA A 354 -6.40 -5.30 -38.63
CA ALA A 354 -6.69 -6.72 -38.40
C ALA A 354 -6.80 -7.02 -36.88
N LEU A 355 -5.96 -6.40 -36.07
CA LEU A 355 -6.05 -6.50 -34.61
C LEU A 355 -7.38 -5.92 -34.11
N VAL A 356 -7.81 -4.77 -34.62
CA VAL A 356 -9.11 -4.15 -34.25
C VAL A 356 -10.25 -5.12 -34.49
N ARG A 357 -10.30 -5.77 -35.68
CA ARG A 357 -11.33 -6.77 -35.96
C ARG A 357 -11.30 -7.92 -34.96
N TRP A 358 -10.12 -8.40 -34.59
CA TRP A 358 -9.98 -9.47 -33.59
C TRP A 358 -10.41 -9.01 -32.20
N LEU A 359 -10.09 -7.75 -31.79
CA LEU A 359 -10.51 -7.19 -30.49
C LEU A 359 -12.04 -7.10 -30.40
N GLU A 360 -12.72 -6.80 -31.50
CA GLU A 360 -14.18 -6.65 -31.59
C GLU A 360 -14.93 -7.97 -31.79
N ASP A 361 -14.20 -9.05 -32.11
CA ASP A 361 -14.80 -10.38 -32.29
C ASP A 361 -15.18 -11.00 -30.94
N ALA A 362 -16.47 -11.11 -30.69
CA ALA A 362 -16.99 -11.70 -29.43
C ALA A 362 -16.76 -13.23 -29.33
N SER A 363 -16.48 -13.91 -30.46
CA SER A 363 -16.20 -15.34 -30.46
C SER A 363 -14.75 -15.68 -30.09
N ALA A 364 -13.83 -14.71 -30.17
CA ALA A 364 -12.44 -14.86 -29.79
C ALA A 364 -12.28 -14.64 -28.27
N PRO A 365 -11.95 -15.67 -27.46
CA PRO A 365 -11.87 -15.52 -26.02
C PRO A 365 -10.61 -14.73 -25.62
N LYS A 366 -10.79 -13.62 -24.88
CA LYS A 366 -9.74 -12.69 -24.46
C LYS A 366 -9.68 -12.59 -22.95
N LEU A 367 -8.48 -12.40 -22.45
CA LEU A 367 -8.24 -12.10 -21.05
C LEU A 367 -7.14 -11.03 -20.92
N GLY A 368 -6.92 -10.53 -19.71
CA GLY A 368 -5.88 -9.56 -19.46
C GLY A 368 -5.66 -9.29 -17.98
N HIS A 369 -5.15 -8.12 -17.68
CA HIS A 369 -4.95 -7.66 -16.31
C HIS A 369 -5.38 -6.20 -16.19
N GLU A 370 -6.25 -5.86 -15.23
CA GLU A 370 -6.87 -4.52 -15.09
C GLU A 370 -7.54 -4.04 -16.39
N LEU A 371 -8.39 -4.88 -16.96
CA LEU A 371 -9.02 -4.64 -18.27
C LEU A 371 -9.99 -3.46 -18.30
N VAL A 372 -10.50 -2.96 -17.16
CA VAL A 372 -11.34 -1.74 -17.12
C VAL A 372 -10.59 -0.58 -17.79
N ALA A 373 -9.35 -0.32 -17.35
CA ALA A 373 -8.52 0.76 -17.92
C ALA A 373 -8.24 0.58 -19.42
N THR A 374 -7.90 -0.66 -19.81
CA THR A 374 -7.65 -1.00 -21.22
C THR A 374 -8.92 -0.81 -22.07
N THR A 375 -10.09 -1.24 -21.57
CA THR A 375 -11.36 -1.10 -22.30
C THR A 375 -11.76 0.35 -22.49
N VAL A 376 -11.56 1.20 -21.46
CA VAL A 376 -11.82 2.65 -21.57
C VAL A 376 -10.89 3.29 -22.61
N ALA A 377 -9.61 2.98 -22.61
CA ALA A 377 -8.65 3.51 -23.58
C ALA A 377 -8.96 3.04 -25.01
N LEU A 378 -9.37 1.78 -25.19
CA LEU A 378 -9.82 1.27 -26.49
C LEU A 378 -11.08 1.99 -26.98
N HIS A 379 -12.05 2.21 -26.09
CA HIS A 379 -13.28 2.94 -26.42
C HIS A 379 -12.99 4.35 -26.96
N HIS A 380 -12.07 5.08 -26.29
CA HIS A 380 -11.61 6.39 -26.76
C HIS A 380 -10.87 6.33 -28.09
N ALA A 381 -10.27 5.21 -28.42
CA ALA A 381 -9.68 4.95 -29.73
C ALA A 381 -10.70 4.49 -30.79
N GLY A 382 -12.01 4.45 -30.47
CA GLY A 382 -13.08 3.97 -31.32
C GLY A 382 -13.14 2.45 -31.48
N ILE A 383 -12.55 1.69 -30.53
CA ILE A 383 -12.46 0.23 -30.58
C ILE A 383 -13.30 -0.38 -29.47
N ARG A 384 -14.17 -1.32 -29.79
CA ARG A 384 -15.00 -2.05 -28.83
C ARG A 384 -14.33 -3.38 -28.46
N LEU A 385 -13.85 -3.50 -27.24
CA LEU A 385 -13.35 -4.79 -26.75
C LEU A 385 -14.51 -5.76 -26.49
N ALA A 386 -14.50 -6.93 -27.13
CA ALA A 386 -15.50 -7.97 -26.98
C ALA A 386 -14.86 -9.33 -26.70
N GLY A 387 -15.65 -10.31 -26.22
CA GLY A 387 -15.17 -11.66 -25.94
C GLY A 387 -14.25 -11.78 -24.73
N VAL A 388 -14.32 -10.85 -23.77
CA VAL A 388 -13.55 -10.92 -22.52
C VAL A 388 -14.09 -12.03 -21.64
N ILE A 389 -13.25 -13.00 -21.29
CA ILE A 389 -13.58 -14.13 -20.42
C ILE A 389 -13.04 -13.97 -19.00
N GLY A 390 -12.01 -13.15 -18.80
CA GLY A 390 -11.41 -12.99 -17.48
C GLY A 390 -10.40 -11.86 -17.35
N ASP A 391 -10.14 -11.52 -16.09
CA ASP A 391 -9.15 -10.54 -15.67
C ASP A 391 -8.30 -11.14 -14.55
N SER A 392 -7.00 -11.24 -14.77
CA SER A 392 -6.08 -11.87 -13.82
C SER A 392 -5.90 -11.08 -12.52
N ALA A 393 -6.21 -9.77 -12.50
CA ALA A 393 -6.27 -8.98 -11.27
C ALA A 393 -7.42 -9.48 -10.38
N PHE A 394 -8.58 -9.81 -10.96
CA PHE A 394 -9.70 -10.38 -10.20
C PHE A 394 -9.41 -11.78 -9.70
N ALA A 395 -8.82 -12.63 -10.54
CA ALA A 395 -8.40 -13.97 -10.12
C ALA A 395 -7.42 -13.86 -8.92
N SER A 396 -6.47 -12.95 -8.97
CA SER A 396 -5.54 -12.70 -7.86
C SER A 396 -6.25 -12.17 -6.62
N HIS A 397 -7.13 -11.19 -6.77
CA HIS A 397 -7.87 -10.59 -5.67
C HIS A 397 -8.79 -11.58 -4.95
N LEU A 398 -9.42 -12.46 -5.68
CA LEU A 398 -10.43 -13.41 -5.16
C LEU A 398 -9.81 -14.71 -4.65
N SER A 399 -8.70 -15.19 -5.25
CA SER A 399 -8.03 -16.43 -4.85
C SER A 399 -7.15 -16.27 -3.62
N GLN A 400 -6.39 -15.21 -3.57
CA GLN A 400 -5.48 -14.88 -2.49
C GLN A 400 -5.64 -13.40 -2.17
N PRO A 401 -6.70 -13.02 -1.45
CA PRO A 401 -6.87 -11.69 -0.92
C PRO A 401 -5.70 -11.48 0.01
N SER A 402 -4.81 -10.69 -0.31
CA SER A 402 -3.42 -10.93 -0.09
C SER A 402 -2.78 -9.80 0.68
N ASN A 403 -1.69 -10.08 1.32
CA ASN A 403 -0.71 -9.13 1.78
C ASN A 403 -0.04 -8.35 0.63
N TRP A 404 -0.40 -8.60 -0.63
CA TRP A 404 0.15 -7.92 -1.81
C TRP A 404 -0.86 -7.09 -2.61
N ALA A 405 -1.93 -6.60 -1.97
CA ALA A 405 -2.68 -5.50 -2.59
C ALA A 405 -1.74 -4.32 -2.85
N PRO A 406 -1.82 -3.65 -3.99
CA PRO A 406 -2.99 -3.51 -4.86
C PRO A 406 -3.15 -4.51 -6.02
N HIS A 407 -2.59 -5.67 -6.04
CA HIS A 407 -2.68 -6.67 -7.12
C HIS A 407 -2.16 -6.20 -8.48
N ASP A 408 -1.19 -5.29 -8.50
CA ASP A 408 -0.51 -4.87 -9.73
C ASP A 408 0.23 -6.05 -10.36
N LEU A 409 0.17 -6.18 -11.68
CA LEU A 409 0.68 -7.35 -12.39
C LEU A 409 2.14 -7.73 -12.04
N PRO A 410 3.10 -6.80 -11.93
CA PRO A 410 4.46 -7.14 -11.52
C PRO A 410 4.54 -7.80 -10.14
N LEU A 411 3.72 -7.32 -9.19
CA LEU A 411 3.67 -7.86 -7.85
C LEU A 411 3.03 -9.25 -7.84
N VAL A 412 1.90 -9.40 -8.53
CA VAL A 412 1.17 -10.68 -8.63
C VAL A 412 2.02 -11.73 -9.36
N ALA A 413 2.65 -11.38 -10.49
CA ALA A 413 3.52 -12.29 -11.24
C ALA A 413 4.69 -12.77 -10.38
N LYS A 414 5.29 -11.87 -9.59
CA LYS A 414 6.37 -12.22 -8.68
C LYS A 414 5.93 -13.23 -7.60
N HIS A 415 4.74 -13.04 -7.03
CA HIS A 415 4.26 -13.92 -5.95
C HIS A 415 3.66 -15.25 -6.45
N VAL A 416 2.95 -15.21 -7.58
CA VAL A 416 2.24 -16.38 -8.11
C VAL A 416 3.14 -17.24 -8.99
N LEU A 417 3.95 -16.58 -9.84
CA LEU A 417 4.78 -17.25 -10.84
C LEU A 417 6.26 -17.30 -10.46
N GLY A 418 6.69 -16.61 -9.38
CA GLY A 418 8.09 -16.44 -9.04
C GLY A 418 8.86 -15.54 -10.04
N ARG A 419 8.14 -14.84 -10.92
CA ARG A 419 8.71 -14.13 -12.07
C ARG A 419 8.70 -12.62 -11.86
N ALA A 420 9.88 -11.98 -11.97
CA ALA A 420 9.99 -10.53 -12.02
C ALA A 420 9.68 -10.02 -13.44
N LEU A 421 8.75 -9.09 -13.57
CA LEU A 421 8.52 -8.38 -14.84
C LEU A 421 9.49 -7.21 -14.98
N PRO A 422 9.81 -6.78 -16.23
CA PRO A 422 10.63 -5.60 -16.45
C PRO A 422 10.00 -4.36 -15.81
N ASP A 423 10.85 -3.55 -15.19
CA ASP A 423 10.42 -2.27 -14.61
C ASP A 423 10.21 -1.23 -15.72
N GLU A 424 8.98 -0.74 -15.85
CA GLU A 424 8.62 0.29 -16.81
C GLU A 424 9.43 1.57 -16.60
N ASP A 425 9.64 1.98 -15.35
CA ASP A 425 10.38 3.19 -15.00
C ASP A 425 11.87 3.07 -15.34
N ALA A 426 12.44 1.87 -15.27
CA ALA A 426 13.81 1.63 -15.72
C ALA A 426 13.96 1.81 -17.25
N VAL A 427 12.90 1.54 -18.01
CA VAL A 427 12.91 1.65 -19.48
C VAL A 427 12.53 3.04 -19.96
N ARG A 428 11.50 3.64 -19.37
CA ARG A 428 10.98 4.96 -19.76
C ARG A 428 11.68 6.12 -19.06
N GLY A 429 12.28 5.90 -17.89
CA GLY A 429 12.73 6.94 -16.97
C GLY A 429 11.59 7.47 -16.10
N VAL A 430 11.93 8.33 -15.13
CA VAL A 430 10.98 8.87 -14.15
C VAL A 430 10.85 10.39 -14.24
N GLY A 431 9.71 10.93 -13.81
CA GLY A 431 9.45 12.35 -13.74
C GLY A 431 9.60 13.05 -15.10
N ARG A 432 10.36 14.16 -15.15
CA ARG A 432 10.58 14.92 -16.39
C ARG A 432 11.41 14.18 -17.45
N ALA A 433 12.13 13.15 -17.07
CA ALA A 433 12.92 12.32 -17.97
C ALA A 433 12.13 11.15 -18.56
N ARG A 434 10.86 10.96 -18.17
CA ARG A 434 10.02 9.85 -18.64
C ARG A 434 9.73 10.01 -20.14
N LYS A 435 10.16 9.00 -20.90
CA LYS A 435 9.98 8.94 -22.35
C LYS A 435 8.58 8.39 -22.68
N ARG A 436 8.04 8.83 -23.81
CA ARG A 436 6.83 8.25 -24.37
C ARG A 436 7.13 6.89 -25.00
N TRP A 437 6.16 5.98 -24.98
CA TRP A 437 6.31 4.66 -25.59
C TRP A 437 6.63 4.73 -27.10
N ASP A 438 5.98 5.66 -27.80
CA ASP A 438 6.17 5.86 -29.24
C ASP A 438 7.56 6.42 -29.62
N THR A 439 8.32 6.92 -28.64
CA THR A 439 9.70 7.40 -28.84
C THR A 439 10.77 6.35 -28.51
N LEU A 440 10.37 5.20 -27.98
CA LEU A 440 11.26 4.11 -27.68
C LEU A 440 11.42 3.16 -28.87
N PRO A 441 12.55 2.44 -29.00
CA PRO A 441 12.67 1.35 -29.95
C PRO A 441 11.53 0.33 -29.76
N ILE A 442 10.92 -0.09 -30.88
CA ILE A 442 9.75 -0.99 -30.87
C ILE A 442 10.02 -2.27 -30.07
N ASP A 443 11.22 -2.80 -30.17
CA ASP A 443 11.62 -4.04 -29.46
C ASP A 443 11.54 -3.89 -27.95
N ARG A 444 11.84 -2.70 -27.40
CA ARG A 444 11.73 -2.44 -25.96
C ARG A 444 10.28 -2.36 -25.51
N ALA A 445 9.45 -1.66 -26.27
CA ALA A 445 8.02 -1.59 -25.99
C ALA A 445 7.37 -2.97 -26.12
N ALA A 446 7.69 -3.70 -27.18
CA ALA A 446 7.22 -5.06 -27.41
C ALA A 446 7.62 -6.02 -26.28
N ALA A 447 8.89 -5.95 -25.83
CA ALA A 447 9.38 -6.82 -24.76
C ALA A 447 8.61 -6.64 -23.44
N ILE A 448 8.32 -5.38 -23.05
CA ILE A 448 7.55 -5.10 -21.82
C ILE A 448 6.11 -5.58 -21.99
N ALA A 449 5.45 -5.18 -23.08
CA ALA A 449 4.05 -5.51 -23.31
C ALA A 449 3.84 -7.03 -23.45
N GLY A 450 4.73 -7.73 -24.17
CA GLY A 450 4.66 -9.17 -24.37
C GLY A 450 4.87 -9.96 -23.09
N GLN A 451 5.83 -9.56 -22.26
CA GLN A 451 6.04 -10.18 -20.95
C GLN A 451 4.85 -9.96 -20.01
N SER A 452 4.25 -8.77 -20.05
CA SER A 452 3.03 -8.46 -19.27
C SER A 452 1.84 -9.28 -19.76
N ALA A 453 1.61 -9.40 -21.06
CA ALA A 453 0.52 -10.23 -21.59
C ALA A 453 0.69 -11.71 -21.22
N ALA A 454 1.89 -12.25 -21.34
CA ALA A 454 2.17 -13.63 -20.96
C ALA A 454 2.03 -13.87 -19.45
N ALA A 455 2.48 -12.92 -18.62
CA ALA A 455 2.28 -13.01 -17.18
C ALA A 455 0.79 -12.95 -16.80
N ALA A 456 0.01 -12.07 -17.43
CA ALA A 456 -1.44 -12.01 -17.22
C ALA A 456 -2.14 -13.34 -17.56
N SER A 457 -1.74 -13.97 -18.69
CA SER A 457 -2.22 -15.31 -19.07
C SER A 457 -1.87 -16.36 -18.01
N ALA A 458 -0.59 -16.43 -17.62
CA ALA A 458 -0.12 -17.43 -16.67
C ALA A 458 -0.76 -17.26 -15.27
N VAL A 459 -0.89 -16.02 -14.78
CA VAL A 459 -1.57 -15.71 -13.51
C VAL A 459 -3.04 -16.13 -13.56
N TRP A 460 -3.75 -15.83 -14.66
CA TRP A 460 -5.13 -16.22 -14.82
C TRP A 460 -5.30 -17.74 -14.71
N HIS A 461 -4.51 -18.50 -15.45
CA HIS A 461 -4.61 -19.96 -15.46
C HIS A 461 -4.20 -20.60 -14.12
N ALA A 462 -3.25 -19.99 -13.42
CA ALA A 462 -2.85 -20.46 -12.09
C ALA A 462 -3.93 -20.23 -11.03
N LEU A 463 -4.63 -19.09 -11.08
CA LEU A 463 -5.50 -18.65 -9.98
C LEU A 463 -6.99 -18.82 -10.25
N SER A 464 -7.48 -18.63 -11.47
CA SER A 464 -8.90 -18.72 -11.77
C SER A 464 -9.54 -20.06 -11.37
N PRO A 465 -8.86 -21.24 -11.46
CA PRO A 465 -9.43 -22.49 -10.99
C PRO A 465 -9.65 -22.55 -9.46
N THR A 466 -8.99 -21.69 -8.70
CA THR A 466 -9.10 -21.64 -7.23
C THR A 466 -10.20 -20.72 -6.72
N VAL A 467 -10.86 -19.97 -7.63
CA VAL A 467 -11.89 -18.99 -7.32
C VAL A 467 -13.27 -19.53 -7.69
N ASP A 468 -14.28 -19.13 -6.92
CA ASP A 468 -15.67 -19.42 -7.27
C ASP A 468 -16.02 -18.79 -8.63
N PRO A 469 -16.47 -19.58 -9.62
CA PRO A 469 -16.86 -19.06 -10.93
C PRO A 469 -17.95 -17.98 -10.89
N ALA A 470 -18.87 -18.06 -9.92
CA ALA A 470 -19.91 -17.06 -9.75
C ALA A 470 -19.34 -15.70 -9.33
N LEU A 471 -18.33 -15.70 -8.45
CA LEU A 471 -17.61 -14.46 -8.08
C LEU A 471 -16.84 -13.89 -9.27
N LEU A 472 -16.14 -14.71 -10.04
CA LEU A 472 -15.44 -14.24 -11.25
C LEU A 472 -16.43 -13.65 -12.27
N ALA A 473 -17.60 -14.27 -12.46
CA ALA A 473 -18.64 -13.75 -13.34
C ALA A 473 -19.20 -12.41 -12.84
N GLU A 474 -19.44 -12.27 -11.53
CA GLU A 474 -19.88 -11.01 -10.91
C GLU A 474 -18.86 -9.88 -11.13
N TYR A 475 -17.57 -10.15 -10.90
CA TYR A 475 -16.51 -9.14 -11.10
C TYR A 475 -16.31 -8.77 -12.59
N ARG A 476 -16.48 -9.73 -13.50
CA ARG A 476 -16.48 -9.44 -14.93
C ARG A 476 -17.63 -8.50 -15.32
N GLU A 477 -18.84 -8.75 -14.84
CA GLU A 477 -19.99 -7.88 -15.10
C GLU A 477 -19.83 -6.51 -14.44
N LEU A 478 -19.24 -6.47 -13.24
CA LEU A 478 -18.86 -5.23 -12.58
C LEU A 478 -17.92 -4.40 -13.46
N SER A 479 -16.97 -5.01 -14.16
CA SER A 479 -16.07 -4.30 -15.09
C SER A 479 -16.84 -3.52 -16.14
N ASP A 480 -17.91 -4.08 -16.71
CA ASP A 480 -18.73 -3.39 -17.70
C ASP A 480 -19.44 -2.16 -17.11
N THR A 481 -19.89 -2.27 -15.86
CA THR A 481 -20.46 -1.13 -15.12
C THR A 481 -19.42 -0.05 -14.86
N LEU A 482 -18.22 -0.44 -14.40
CA LEU A 482 -17.13 0.49 -14.13
C LEU A 482 -16.62 1.19 -15.39
N VAL A 483 -16.53 0.48 -16.51
CA VAL A 483 -16.20 1.09 -17.83
C VAL A 483 -17.20 2.19 -18.17
N ARG A 484 -18.51 1.94 -18.00
CA ARG A 484 -19.53 2.98 -18.26
C ARG A 484 -19.39 4.17 -17.32
N MET A 485 -19.13 3.91 -16.02
CA MET A 485 -18.89 4.96 -15.03
C MET A 485 -17.66 5.82 -15.40
N GLU A 486 -16.55 5.19 -15.77
CA GLU A 486 -15.34 5.90 -16.20
C GLU A 486 -15.57 6.71 -17.47
N LEU A 487 -16.29 6.16 -18.46
CA LEU A 487 -16.62 6.85 -19.72
C LEU A 487 -17.60 7.99 -19.52
N THR A 488 -18.56 7.85 -18.61
CA THR A 488 -19.54 8.91 -18.34
C THR A 488 -18.88 10.06 -17.56
N GLY A 489 -18.18 9.78 -16.46
CA GLY A 489 -17.61 10.81 -15.60
C GLY A 489 -18.65 11.76 -14.97
N LEU A 490 -18.18 12.83 -14.35
CA LEU A 490 -19.01 13.87 -13.71
C LEU A 490 -18.66 15.25 -14.27
N ILE A 491 -19.67 16.04 -14.65
CA ILE A 491 -19.47 17.44 -15.08
C ILE A 491 -18.99 18.26 -13.89
N VAL A 492 -18.00 19.08 -14.13
CA VAL A 492 -17.50 20.06 -13.16
C VAL A 492 -17.63 21.46 -13.72
N ASP A 493 -18.35 22.30 -13.01
CA ASP A 493 -18.49 23.71 -13.33
C ASP A 493 -17.22 24.47 -12.90
N PRO A 494 -16.45 25.04 -13.87
CA PRO A 494 -15.23 25.77 -13.57
C PRO A 494 -15.46 27.09 -12.85
N ASP A 495 -16.64 27.71 -13.04
CA ASP A 495 -16.98 28.98 -12.39
C ASP A 495 -17.28 28.75 -10.91
N GLU A 496 -17.97 27.67 -10.56
CA GLU A 496 -18.16 27.25 -9.17
C GLU A 496 -16.82 26.94 -8.48
N LEU A 497 -15.86 26.28 -9.15
CA LEU A 497 -14.52 26.08 -8.60
C LEU A 497 -13.79 27.41 -8.37
N THR A 498 -13.95 28.37 -9.27
CA THR A 498 -13.35 29.71 -9.15
C THR A 498 -13.99 30.50 -8.01
N GLY A 499 -15.31 30.43 -7.87
CA GLY A 499 -16.05 30.99 -6.75
C GLY A 499 -15.67 30.39 -5.40
N ALA A 500 -15.47 29.06 -5.35
CA ALA A 500 -15.00 28.36 -4.16
C ALA A 500 -13.58 28.80 -3.75
N GLU A 501 -12.67 28.94 -4.73
CA GLU A 501 -11.30 29.39 -4.49
C GLU A 501 -11.26 30.81 -3.92
N ALA A 502 -12.01 31.74 -4.51
CA ALA A 502 -12.11 33.12 -4.03
C ALA A 502 -12.66 33.16 -2.59
N ALA A 503 -13.71 32.39 -2.30
CA ALA A 503 -14.28 32.30 -0.97
C ALA A 503 -13.30 31.71 0.07
N PHE A 504 -12.54 30.67 -0.32
CA PHE A 504 -11.53 30.08 0.56
C PHE A 504 -10.38 31.05 0.80
N ALA A 505 -9.94 31.79 -0.21
CA ALA A 505 -8.88 32.80 -0.06
C ALA A 505 -9.30 33.91 0.93
N THR A 506 -10.54 34.40 0.83
CA THR A 506 -11.09 35.41 1.74
C THR A 506 -11.13 34.88 3.18
N LEU A 507 -11.70 33.69 3.38
CA LEU A 507 -11.82 33.10 4.71
C LEU A 507 -10.45 32.71 5.31
N GLU A 508 -9.47 32.33 4.48
CA GLU A 508 -8.08 32.07 4.93
C GLU A 508 -7.44 33.34 5.50
N VAL A 509 -7.67 34.50 4.86
CA VAL A 509 -7.18 35.80 5.37
C VAL A 509 -7.87 36.18 6.67
N GLU A 510 -9.19 36.04 6.76
CA GLU A 510 -9.94 36.30 7.99
C GLU A 510 -9.49 35.45 9.17
N LEU A 511 -9.30 34.15 8.94
CA LEU A 511 -8.80 33.22 9.97
C LEU A 511 -7.36 33.55 10.37
N ALA A 512 -6.50 33.91 9.42
CA ALA A 512 -5.13 34.32 9.73
C ALA A 512 -5.10 35.56 10.63
N GLN A 513 -5.93 36.57 10.35
CA GLN A 513 -6.06 37.76 11.20
C GLN A 513 -6.55 37.42 12.62
N GLN A 514 -7.54 36.52 12.75
CA GLN A 514 -8.01 36.07 14.06
C GLN A 514 -6.93 35.29 14.83
N ILE A 515 -6.17 34.43 14.16
CA ILE A 515 -5.05 33.67 14.75
C ILE A 515 -3.97 34.63 15.23
N GLU A 516 -3.58 35.62 14.43
CA GLU A 516 -2.57 36.62 14.78
C GLU A 516 -3.03 37.51 15.94
N ALA A 517 -4.32 37.88 15.96
CA ALA A 517 -4.89 38.63 17.08
C ALA A 517 -4.84 37.86 18.40
N LEU A 518 -5.08 36.54 18.37
CA LEU A 518 -4.97 35.70 19.57
C LEU A 518 -3.51 35.41 19.96
N ALA A 519 -2.59 35.41 19.03
CA ALA A 519 -1.15 35.30 19.28
C ALA A 519 -0.54 36.58 19.77
N GLY A 520 -1.17 37.75 19.50
CA GLY A 520 -0.66 39.08 19.84
C GLY A 520 0.41 39.65 18.86
N HIS A 521 0.78 38.90 17.86
CA HIS A 521 1.75 39.32 16.81
C HIS A 521 1.59 38.46 15.53
N PRO A 522 2.03 38.98 14.37
CA PRO A 522 2.06 38.20 13.13
C PRO A 522 3.14 37.13 13.18
N PHE A 523 2.83 35.95 12.59
CA PHE A 523 3.78 34.85 12.44
C PHE A 523 3.37 33.95 11.25
N ASN A 524 4.30 33.11 10.78
CA ASN A 524 3.98 32.19 9.68
C ASN A 524 3.26 30.94 10.22
N ILE A 525 1.93 30.89 10.07
CA ILE A 525 1.06 29.76 10.50
C ILE A 525 1.47 28.43 9.85
N ASN A 526 2.08 28.45 8.64
CA ASN A 526 2.61 27.26 7.98
C ASN A 526 3.89 26.71 8.61
N SER A 527 4.63 27.54 9.31
CA SER A 527 5.86 27.13 9.96
C SER A 527 5.53 26.37 11.24
N SER A 528 5.66 25.04 11.22
CA SER A 528 5.46 24.21 12.41
C SER A 528 6.33 24.67 13.60
N LYS A 529 7.49 25.28 13.33
CA LYS A 529 8.37 25.82 14.36
C LYS A 529 7.79 27.08 15.00
N GLN A 530 7.37 28.07 14.18
CA GLN A 530 6.78 29.32 14.70
C GLN A 530 5.45 29.07 15.38
N LEU A 531 4.58 28.26 14.76
CA LEU A 531 3.33 27.85 15.37
C LEU A 531 3.54 27.12 16.70
N GLY A 532 4.53 26.22 16.77
CA GLY A 532 4.89 25.53 18.00
C GLY A 532 5.38 26.50 19.10
N SER A 533 6.17 27.52 18.74
CA SER A 533 6.59 28.57 19.68
C SER A 533 5.38 29.33 20.22
N VAL A 534 4.50 29.81 19.36
CA VAL A 534 3.28 30.52 19.77
C VAL A 534 2.40 29.65 20.69
N LEU A 535 2.11 28.40 20.30
CA LEU A 535 1.21 27.55 21.08
C LEU A 535 1.81 27.10 22.42
N PHE A 536 3.09 26.69 22.43
CA PHE A 536 3.66 25.96 23.57
C PHE A 536 4.62 26.81 24.42
N GLU A 537 5.27 27.85 23.86
CA GLU A 537 6.15 28.76 24.63
C GLU A 537 5.42 30.01 25.10
N GLU A 538 4.62 30.65 24.22
CA GLU A 538 3.98 31.93 24.53
C GLU A 538 2.63 31.71 25.22
N LEU A 539 1.72 30.91 24.61
CA LEU A 539 0.40 30.60 25.15
C LEU A 539 0.42 29.43 26.15
N LYS A 540 1.54 28.72 26.29
CA LYS A 540 1.76 27.64 27.28
C LYS A 540 0.68 26.55 27.26
N LEU A 541 0.20 26.21 26.08
CA LEU A 541 -0.82 25.18 25.92
C LEU A 541 -0.26 23.77 26.21
N PRO A 542 -1.12 22.79 26.54
CA PRO A 542 -0.70 21.42 26.76
C PRO A 542 0.00 20.82 25.52
N ILE A 543 1.08 20.10 25.74
CA ILE A 543 1.84 19.46 24.66
C ILE A 543 1.30 18.03 24.47
N ALA A 544 0.61 17.77 23.37
CA ALA A 544 0.03 16.47 23.10
C ALA A 544 1.07 15.41 22.63
N SER A 545 2.10 15.84 21.91
CA SER A 545 3.18 14.94 21.45
C SER A 545 4.42 15.70 21.03
N HIS A 546 5.56 14.97 20.98
CA HIS A 546 6.84 15.49 20.54
C HIS A 546 7.26 14.84 19.22
N THR A 547 7.98 15.61 18.39
CA THR A 547 8.72 15.10 17.25
C THR A 547 10.21 15.00 17.59
N LYS A 548 11.00 14.39 16.72
CA LYS A 548 12.47 14.36 16.90
C LYS A 548 13.12 15.74 16.96
N THR A 549 12.44 16.77 16.44
CA THR A 549 12.98 18.14 16.29
C THR A 549 12.25 19.20 17.12
N GLY A 550 11.28 18.81 17.95
CA GLY A 550 10.50 19.74 18.77
C GLY A 550 9.08 19.28 19.04
N TRP A 551 8.16 20.20 19.26
CA TRP A 551 6.74 19.90 19.49
C TRP A 551 6.03 19.50 18.20
N SER A 552 5.12 18.56 18.31
CA SER A 552 4.26 18.22 17.19
C SER A 552 3.12 19.23 17.06
N THR A 553 3.01 19.82 15.89
CA THR A 553 1.84 20.61 15.48
C THR A 553 1.04 19.88 14.39
N SER A 554 1.09 18.54 14.33
CA SER A 554 0.27 17.76 13.40
C SER A 554 -1.21 17.96 13.71
N ILE A 555 -2.07 17.65 12.73
CA ILE A 555 -3.53 17.77 12.90
C ILE A 555 -3.96 16.95 14.12
N GLU A 556 -3.51 15.70 14.21
CA GLU A 556 -3.85 14.77 15.30
C GLU A 556 -3.34 15.28 16.68
N ALA A 557 -2.22 16.00 16.71
CA ALA A 557 -1.71 16.59 17.95
C ALA A 557 -2.54 17.80 18.37
N LEU A 558 -2.94 18.63 17.39
CA LEU A 558 -3.75 19.83 17.66
C LEU A 558 -5.19 19.47 18.03
N GLU A 559 -5.80 18.47 17.39
CA GLU A 559 -7.15 17.98 17.73
C GLU A 559 -7.26 17.56 19.22
N ARG A 560 -6.21 16.97 19.78
CA ARG A 560 -6.17 16.58 21.22
C ARG A 560 -6.24 17.75 22.19
N ILE A 561 -5.85 18.94 21.74
CA ILE A 561 -5.81 20.17 22.55
C ILE A 561 -6.74 21.25 22.01
N GLU A 562 -7.66 20.89 21.11
CA GLU A 562 -8.57 21.85 20.47
C GLU A 562 -9.37 22.70 21.47
N HIS A 563 -9.81 22.06 22.54
CA HIS A 563 -10.57 22.72 23.61
C HIS A 563 -9.72 23.60 24.57
N ALA A 564 -8.40 23.50 24.49
CA ALA A 564 -7.52 24.21 25.43
C ALA A 564 -7.44 25.72 25.15
N HIS A 565 -7.61 26.16 23.89
CA HIS A 565 -7.57 27.56 23.50
C HIS A 565 -8.20 27.79 22.13
N PRO A 566 -8.97 28.88 21.90
CA PRO A 566 -9.62 29.17 20.63
C PRO A 566 -8.69 29.20 19.40
N ILE A 567 -7.44 29.59 19.58
CA ILE A 567 -6.43 29.63 18.50
C ILE A 567 -6.26 28.24 17.83
N VAL A 568 -6.40 27.16 18.59
CA VAL A 568 -6.16 25.80 18.08
C VAL A 568 -7.23 25.42 17.05
N ALA A 569 -8.50 25.65 17.37
CA ALA A 569 -9.62 25.41 16.46
C ALA A 569 -9.49 26.26 15.18
N LEU A 570 -9.07 27.54 15.31
CA LEU A 570 -8.85 28.42 14.15
C LEU A 570 -7.70 27.93 13.27
N VAL A 571 -6.58 27.47 13.87
CA VAL A 571 -5.45 26.89 13.13
C VAL A 571 -5.85 25.62 12.40
N LEU A 572 -6.61 24.73 13.04
CA LEU A 572 -7.12 23.51 12.40
C LEU A 572 -8.00 23.86 11.19
N ARG A 573 -8.94 24.81 11.36
CA ARG A 573 -9.82 25.27 10.28
C ARG A 573 -9.03 25.94 9.14
N TRP A 574 -8.06 26.78 9.47
CA TRP A 574 -7.18 27.43 8.48
C TRP A 574 -6.40 26.41 7.63
N ARG A 575 -5.81 25.40 8.29
CA ARG A 575 -5.10 24.31 7.60
C ARG A 575 -6.02 23.47 6.72
N GLN A 576 -7.24 23.21 7.20
CA GLN A 576 -8.24 22.50 6.43
C GLN A 576 -8.61 23.25 5.15
N LEU A 577 -8.91 24.55 5.22
CA LEU A 577 -9.20 25.39 4.06
C LEU A 577 -8.06 25.38 3.04
N ARG A 578 -6.84 25.53 3.53
CA ARG A 578 -5.67 25.51 2.68
C ARG A 578 -5.49 24.17 1.98
N ARG A 579 -5.72 23.08 2.68
CA ARG A 579 -5.71 21.75 2.08
C ARG A 579 -6.81 21.58 1.02
N LEU A 580 -8.00 22.13 1.26
CA LEU A 580 -9.08 22.11 0.27
C LEU A 580 -8.68 22.85 -0.98
N ARG A 581 -8.13 24.05 -0.85
CA ARG A 581 -7.67 24.87 -1.98
C ARG A 581 -6.49 24.23 -2.73
N ASP A 582 -5.42 23.93 -2.02
CA ASP A 582 -4.15 23.52 -2.65
C ASP A 582 -4.22 22.08 -3.21
N SER A 583 -4.95 21.17 -2.55
CA SER A 583 -5.04 19.78 -2.96
C SER A 583 -6.25 19.49 -3.84
N TRP A 584 -7.45 19.90 -3.40
CA TRP A 584 -8.69 19.53 -4.10
C TRP A 584 -8.97 20.39 -5.32
N LEU A 585 -9.07 21.74 -5.18
CA LEU A 585 -9.42 22.61 -6.30
C LEU A 585 -8.39 22.53 -7.44
N ASN A 586 -7.09 22.55 -7.10
CA ASN A 586 -6.04 22.43 -8.10
C ASN A 586 -6.01 21.05 -8.78
N THR A 587 -6.35 19.99 -8.06
CA THR A 587 -6.42 18.65 -8.63
C THR A 587 -7.62 18.52 -9.56
N LEU A 588 -8.81 18.98 -9.14
CA LEU A 588 -10.01 18.92 -9.97
C LEU A 588 -9.81 19.69 -11.28
N ARG A 589 -9.28 20.93 -11.23
CA ARG A 589 -9.02 21.72 -12.45
C ARG A 589 -8.12 21.01 -13.44
N ARG A 590 -7.11 20.30 -12.96
CA ARG A 590 -6.20 19.53 -13.84
C ARG A 590 -6.85 18.28 -14.40
N CYS A 591 -7.88 17.77 -13.74
CA CYS A 591 -8.57 16.55 -14.13
C CYS A 591 -9.81 16.82 -15.00
N ILE A 592 -10.26 18.05 -15.16
CA ILE A 592 -11.34 18.39 -16.11
C ILE A 592 -10.84 18.10 -17.52
N ASP A 593 -11.57 17.27 -18.25
CA ASP A 593 -11.27 16.92 -19.63
C ASP A 593 -11.93 17.89 -20.62
N SER A 594 -11.67 17.70 -21.91
CA SER A 594 -12.19 18.56 -23.01
C SER A 594 -13.71 18.59 -23.14
N ASP A 595 -14.38 17.56 -22.57
CA ASP A 595 -15.85 17.48 -22.49
C ASP A 595 -16.45 18.17 -21.25
N GLY A 596 -15.61 18.82 -20.42
CA GLY A 596 -16.03 19.46 -19.16
C GLY A 596 -16.25 18.46 -18.01
N ARG A 597 -15.91 17.19 -18.19
CA ARG A 597 -16.10 16.15 -17.18
C ARG A 597 -14.78 15.75 -16.49
N VAL A 598 -14.93 15.20 -15.32
CA VAL A 598 -13.85 14.53 -14.59
C VAL A 598 -14.12 13.02 -14.61
N HIS A 599 -13.17 12.28 -15.15
CA HIS A 599 -13.24 10.83 -15.28
C HIS A 599 -12.32 10.17 -14.26
N SER A 600 -12.91 9.65 -13.18
CA SER A 600 -12.18 8.92 -12.17
C SER A 600 -11.95 7.48 -12.62
N ARG A 601 -10.77 6.94 -12.35
CA ARG A 601 -10.46 5.53 -12.57
C ARG A 601 -10.93 4.69 -11.40
N PHE A 602 -11.64 3.58 -11.64
CA PHE A 602 -12.14 2.69 -10.62
C PHE A 602 -11.35 1.39 -10.52
N HIS A 603 -11.03 0.97 -9.28
CA HIS A 603 -10.22 -0.20 -8.99
C HIS A 603 -10.98 -1.16 -8.06
N PRO A 604 -11.59 -2.22 -8.59
CA PRO A 604 -12.33 -3.18 -7.79
C PRO A 604 -11.45 -4.17 -7.02
N ALA A 605 -10.15 -4.27 -7.38
CA ALA A 605 -9.21 -5.22 -6.81
C ALA A 605 -8.07 -4.58 -6.00
N ARG A 606 -8.23 -3.33 -5.51
CA ARG A 606 -7.16 -2.61 -4.77
C ARG A 606 -7.37 -2.55 -3.26
N SER A 607 -8.54 -2.90 -2.75
CA SER A 607 -8.83 -2.86 -1.33
C SER A 607 -8.99 -4.27 -0.76
N PHE A 608 -8.34 -4.55 0.36
CA PHE A 608 -8.53 -5.81 1.11
C PHE A 608 -9.99 -6.02 1.53
N SER A 609 -10.66 -4.95 1.98
CA SER A 609 -12.07 -5.00 2.34
C SER A 609 -12.99 -5.24 1.15
N GLY A 610 -12.51 -5.04 -0.09
CA GLY A 610 -13.30 -5.14 -1.31
C GLY A 610 -14.08 -3.88 -1.68
N HIS A 611 -13.86 -2.77 -0.95
CA HIS A 611 -14.42 -1.48 -1.37
C HIS A 611 -13.81 -1.02 -2.68
N LEU A 612 -14.64 -0.41 -3.51
CA LEU A 612 -14.21 0.22 -4.74
C LEU A 612 -13.31 1.43 -4.43
N ILE A 613 -12.11 1.42 -4.98
CA ILE A 613 -11.16 2.52 -4.83
C ILE A 613 -11.17 3.35 -6.11
N ASN A 614 -11.13 4.67 -5.99
CA ASN A 614 -10.99 5.57 -7.14
C ASN A 614 -9.65 6.30 -7.10
N THR A 615 -9.17 6.65 -8.29
CA THR A 615 -7.93 7.44 -8.47
C THR A 615 -8.06 8.35 -9.69
N ASN A 616 -7.25 9.38 -9.76
CA ASN A 616 -7.08 10.27 -10.90
C ASN A 616 -8.38 10.99 -11.39
N PRO A 617 -9.12 11.70 -10.50
CA PRO A 617 -8.93 11.94 -9.07
C PRO A 617 -9.67 10.93 -8.18
N ASP A 618 -9.35 10.92 -6.87
CA ASP A 618 -10.08 10.13 -5.88
C ASP A 618 -11.37 10.85 -5.46
N LEU A 619 -12.43 10.69 -6.25
CA LEU A 619 -13.72 11.34 -6.03
C LEU A 619 -14.44 10.83 -4.77
N ALA A 620 -14.15 9.60 -4.30
CA ALA A 620 -14.76 9.08 -3.08
C ALA A 620 -14.32 9.85 -1.82
N ARG A 621 -13.23 10.59 -1.91
CA ARG A 621 -12.72 11.43 -0.82
C ARG A 621 -13.08 12.91 -0.95
N VAL A 622 -13.93 13.29 -1.91
CA VAL A 622 -14.41 14.68 -2.01
C VAL A 622 -15.16 15.02 -0.72
N PRO A 623 -14.65 15.98 0.05
CA PRO A 623 -15.20 16.27 1.36
C PRO A 623 -16.60 16.90 1.25
N GLY A 624 -17.46 16.67 2.25
CA GLY A 624 -18.84 17.15 2.21
C GLY A 624 -19.45 17.52 3.57
N ARG A 625 -18.65 17.51 4.66
CA ARG A 625 -19.21 17.66 6.02
C ARG A 625 -19.40 19.12 6.50
N THR A 626 -18.62 20.05 5.97
CA THR A 626 -18.69 21.47 6.36
C THR A 626 -19.21 22.33 5.21
N PRO A 627 -19.68 23.56 5.48
CA PRO A 627 -20.14 24.48 4.43
C PRO A 627 -19.07 24.75 3.36
N GLU A 628 -17.80 24.83 3.76
CA GLU A 628 -16.67 25.01 2.85
C GLU A 628 -16.48 23.78 1.95
N MET A 629 -16.64 22.60 2.51
CA MET A 629 -16.53 21.33 1.75
C MET A 629 -17.71 21.20 0.78
N GLN A 630 -18.91 21.61 1.16
CA GLN A 630 -20.09 21.61 0.29
C GLN A 630 -19.91 22.51 -0.94
N ARG A 631 -19.12 23.58 -0.85
CA ARG A 631 -18.79 24.41 -2.03
C ARG A 631 -18.04 23.63 -3.09
N ILE A 632 -17.16 22.67 -2.71
CA ILE A 632 -16.49 21.81 -3.69
C ILE A 632 -17.48 20.85 -4.33
N ARG A 633 -18.41 20.27 -3.55
CA ARG A 633 -19.45 19.37 -4.10
C ARG A 633 -20.41 20.11 -5.03
N ARG A 634 -20.67 21.40 -4.79
CA ARG A 634 -21.53 22.22 -5.65
C ARG A 634 -20.99 22.36 -7.06
N ALA A 635 -19.66 22.29 -7.23
CA ALA A 635 -19.05 22.31 -8.54
C ALA A 635 -19.37 21.08 -9.42
N PHE A 636 -19.82 19.97 -8.81
CA PHE A 636 -20.28 18.82 -9.57
C PHE A 636 -21.75 18.99 -9.91
N VAL A 637 -22.03 19.22 -11.19
CA VAL A 637 -23.35 19.59 -11.72
C VAL A 637 -23.91 18.53 -12.66
N ALA A 638 -25.22 18.43 -12.72
CA ALA A 638 -25.87 17.65 -13.75
C ALA A 638 -25.87 18.43 -15.11
N PRO A 639 -25.76 17.72 -16.25
CA PRO A 639 -25.93 18.40 -17.56
C PRO A 639 -27.36 18.87 -17.75
N PRO A 640 -27.60 19.83 -18.69
CA PRO A 640 -28.92 20.31 -18.99
C PRO A 640 -29.93 19.20 -19.28
N GLY A 641 -31.11 19.24 -18.67
CA GLY A 641 -32.17 18.24 -18.79
C GLY A 641 -31.91 16.95 -18.00
N ARG A 642 -30.90 16.95 -17.12
CA ARG A 642 -30.62 15.87 -16.19
C ARG A 642 -30.51 16.38 -14.75
N VAL A 643 -30.52 15.46 -13.82
CA VAL A 643 -30.27 15.66 -12.38
C VAL A 643 -29.27 14.65 -11.88
N LEU A 644 -28.59 14.96 -10.79
CA LEU A 644 -27.86 13.97 -10.00
C LEU A 644 -28.82 13.32 -9.01
N MET A 645 -28.76 12.00 -8.91
CA MET A 645 -29.53 11.21 -7.95
C MET A 645 -28.58 10.36 -7.11
N SER A 646 -28.67 10.50 -5.81
CA SER A 646 -27.98 9.63 -4.84
C SER A 646 -28.95 8.57 -4.32
N VAL A 647 -28.50 7.31 -4.27
CA VAL A 647 -29.18 6.21 -3.61
C VAL A 647 -28.22 5.62 -2.60
N ASP A 648 -28.57 5.73 -1.31
CA ASP A 648 -27.70 5.42 -0.18
C ASP A 648 -28.35 4.39 0.74
N TYR A 649 -27.59 3.40 1.19
CA TYR A 649 -28.02 2.47 2.20
C TYR A 649 -28.02 3.10 3.59
N HIS A 650 -29.13 3.08 4.26
CA HIS A 650 -29.22 3.53 5.65
C HIS A 650 -28.55 2.52 6.60
N GLN A 651 -27.45 2.92 7.22
CA GLN A 651 -26.77 2.14 8.27
C GLN A 651 -26.42 0.71 7.83
N LEU A 652 -25.99 0.51 6.59
CA LEU A 652 -25.70 -0.80 5.98
C LEU A 652 -24.92 -1.72 6.93
N GLY A 653 -23.89 -1.20 7.60
CA GLY A 653 -23.08 -1.99 8.53
C GLY A 653 -23.88 -2.63 9.64
N LEU A 654 -24.92 -1.99 10.17
CA LEU A 654 -25.76 -2.57 11.22
C LEU A 654 -26.65 -3.68 10.69
N TYR A 655 -27.20 -3.53 9.49
CA TYR A 655 -28.02 -4.58 8.84
C TYR A 655 -27.21 -5.82 8.53
N VAL A 656 -26.01 -5.64 8.00
CA VAL A 656 -25.06 -6.74 7.75
C VAL A 656 -24.64 -7.42 9.04
N LEU A 657 -24.35 -6.65 10.09
CA LEU A 657 -23.98 -7.20 11.40
C LEU A 657 -25.14 -8.00 12.03
N ALA A 658 -26.36 -7.46 11.96
CA ALA A 658 -27.58 -8.15 12.44
C ALA A 658 -27.77 -9.50 11.71
N HIS A 659 -27.54 -9.54 10.41
CA HIS A 659 -27.60 -10.78 9.61
C HIS A 659 -26.52 -11.80 10.03
N LEU A 660 -25.27 -11.36 10.16
CA LEU A 660 -24.13 -12.22 10.50
C LEU A 660 -24.21 -12.78 11.91
N THR A 661 -24.73 -11.99 12.85
CA THR A 661 -24.79 -12.36 14.27
C THR A 661 -26.12 -12.94 14.70
N ARG A 662 -27.20 -12.56 14.02
CA ARG A 662 -28.60 -12.86 14.41
C ARG A 662 -28.91 -12.41 15.84
N ASP A 663 -28.21 -11.38 16.33
CA ASP A 663 -28.42 -10.85 17.67
C ASP A 663 -29.82 -10.22 17.76
N PRO A 664 -30.73 -10.69 18.64
CA PRO A 664 -32.07 -10.10 18.77
C PRO A 664 -32.07 -8.64 19.12
N ALA A 665 -31.03 -8.20 19.88
CA ALA A 665 -30.86 -6.79 20.25
C ALA A 665 -30.51 -5.88 19.06
N LEU A 666 -30.12 -6.46 17.92
CA LEU A 666 -29.94 -5.76 16.64
C LEU A 666 -31.13 -6.01 15.70
N VAL A 667 -31.51 -7.27 15.52
CA VAL A 667 -32.52 -7.69 14.53
C VAL A 667 -33.89 -7.06 14.81
N ASP A 668 -34.38 -7.16 16.05
CA ASP A 668 -35.76 -6.71 16.37
C ASP A 668 -35.92 -5.17 16.29
N PRO A 669 -34.98 -4.35 16.83
CA PRO A 669 -35.08 -2.92 16.66
C PRO A 669 -34.91 -2.45 15.20
N LEU A 670 -34.01 -3.08 14.44
CA LEU A 670 -33.80 -2.72 13.01
C LEU A 670 -35.06 -3.04 12.18
N ARG A 671 -35.76 -4.15 12.44
CA ARG A 671 -37.07 -4.45 11.83
C ARG A 671 -38.10 -3.37 12.13
N GLN A 672 -38.03 -2.76 13.32
CA GLN A 672 -38.90 -1.66 13.76
C GLN A 672 -38.40 -0.29 13.32
N ARG A 673 -37.26 -0.22 12.61
CA ARG A 673 -36.61 1.03 12.23
C ARG A 673 -36.27 1.94 13.42
N ALA A 674 -35.96 1.35 14.58
CA ALA A 674 -35.56 2.07 15.77
C ALA A 674 -34.13 2.69 15.60
N ASP A 675 -33.91 3.78 16.31
CA ASP A 675 -32.57 4.43 16.33
C ASP A 675 -31.61 3.61 17.19
N MET A 676 -30.76 2.84 16.53
CA MET A 676 -29.77 1.96 17.18
C MET A 676 -28.77 2.74 18.04
N HIS A 677 -28.48 4.00 17.72
CA HIS A 677 -27.55 4.80 18.49
C HIS A 677 -28.17 5.28 19.82
N VAL A 678 -29.46 5.58 19.79
CA VAL A 678 -30.23 5.86 21.01
C VAL A 678 -30.30 4.62 21.91
N LEU A 679 -30.61 3.46 21.34
CA LEU A 679 -30.71 2.21 22.10
C LEU A 679 -29.38 1.80 22.72
N THR A 680 -28.29 2.00 21.99
CA THR A 680 -26.94 1.73 22.52
C THR A 680 -26.58 2.72 23.62
N ALA A 681 -26.86 4.01 23.44
CA ALA A 681 -26.64 5.02 24.47
C ALA A 681 -27.41 4.68 25.76
N ALA A 682 -28.70 4.34 25.63
CA ALA A 682 -29.52 3.91 26.75
C ALA A 682 -28.92 2.72 27.51
N ALA A 683 -28.45 1.70 26.77
CA ALA A 683 -27.83 0.50 27.36
C ALA A 683 -26.50 0.80 28.05
N VAL A 684 -25.58 1.54 27.40
CA VAL A 684 -24.25 1.80 27.96
C VAL A 684 -24.26 2.83 29.10
N LEU A 685 -25.21 3.75 29.10
CA LEU A 685 -25.41 4.74 30.16
C LEU A 685 -26.33 4.24 31.28
N ASP A 686 -27.00 3.10 31.10
CA ASP A 686 -27.98 2.52 32.02
C ASP A 686 -29.15 3.51 32.28
N ARG A 687 -29.73 4.02 31.18
CA ARG A 687 -30.81 5.03 31.21
C ARG A 687 -31.92 4.65 30.25
N PRO A 688 -33.19 5.06 30.53
CA PRO A 688 -34.31 4.88 29.61
C PRO A 688 -34.07 5.55 28.26
N ALA A 689 -34.49 4.93 27.16
CA ALA A 689 -34.27 5.44 25.80
C ALA A 689 -34.88 6.85 25.61
N GLU A 690 -36.00 7.13 26.25
CA GLU A 690 -36.72 8.43 26.20
C GLU A 690 -35.93 9.56 26.88
N SER A 691 -34.94 9.23 27.72
CA SER A 691 -34.11 10.20 28.42
C SER A 691 -32.80 10.51 27.72
N ILE A 692 -32.55 9.87 26.59
CA ILE A 692 -31.30 10.02 25.83
C ILE A 692 -31.32 11.36 25.10
N THR A 693 -30.33 12.19 25.41
CA THR A 693 -30.10 13.46 24.74
C THR A 693 -29.40 13.29 23.39
N VAL A 694 -29.30 14.38 22.63
CA VAL A 694 -28.54 14.37 21.35
C VAL A 694 -27.07 14.02 21.58
N ASP A 695 -26.45 14.51 22.65
CA ASP A 695 -25.04 14.21 22.99
C ASP A 695 -24.89 12.75 23.43
N ASP A 696 -25.83 12.23 24.25
CA ASP A 696 -25.85 10.81 24.60
C ASP A 696 -25.98 9.91 23.37
N ARG A 697 -26.86 10.29 22.43
CA ARG A 697 -26.99 9.58 21.14
C ARG A 697 -25.68 9.59 20.36
N GLN A 698 -24.96 10.73 20.35
CA GLN A 698 -23.63 10.82 19.70
C GLN A 698 -22.61 9.90 20.40
N LEU A 699 -22.61 9.82 21.72
CA LEU A 699 -21.82 8.85 22.49
C LEU A 699 -22.19 7.42 22.08
N GLY A 700 -23.46 7.06 21.99
CA GLY A 700 -23.92 5.75 21.53
C GLY A 700 -23.45 5.43 20.12
N LYS A 701 -23.44 6.43 19.22
CA LYS A 701 -22.90 6.29 17.87
C LYS A 701 -21.39 5.97 17.89
N VAL A 702 -20.62 6.69 18.69
CA VAL A 702 -19.17 6.47 18.83
C VAL A 702 -18.90 5.07 19.41
N VAL A 703 -19.62 4.66 20.45
CA VAL A 703 -19.48 3.33 21.05
C VAL A 703 -19.81 2.23 20.04
N ASN A 704 -20.89 2.38 19.27
CA ASN A 704 -21.26 1.42 18.21
C ASN A 704 -20.12 1.24 17.21
N PHE A 705 -19.64 2.33 16.61
CA PHE A 705 -18.59 2.25 15.60
C PHE A 705 -17.27 1.73 16.15
N ALA A 706 -16.89 2.15 17.36
CA ALA A 706 -15.66 1.71 18.00
C ALA A 706 -15.68 0.21 18.31
N THR A 707 -16.76 -0.29 18.93
CA THR A 707 -16.88 -1.70 19.33
C THR A 707 -17.08 -2.64 18.15
N PHE A 708 -17.87 -2.22 17.15
CA PHE A 708 -18.01 -3.00 15.90
C PHE A 708 -16.69 -3.07 15.12
N ALA A 709 -15.88 -2.00 15.17
CA ALA A 709 -14.54 -1.99 14.61
C ALA A 709 -13.50 -2.73 15.47
N GLY A 710 -13.89 -3.32 16.60
CA GLY A 710 -12.99 -4.05 17.50
C GLY A 710 -11.98 -3.16 18.23
N GLN A 711 -12.28 -1.86 18.42
CA GLN A 711 -11.41 -0.96 19.16
C GLN A 711 -11.37 -1.34 20.66
N GLY A 712 -10.18 -1.26 21.25
CA GLY A 712 -9.98 -1.49 22.68
C GLY A 712 -10.31 -0.26 23.53
N ALA A 713 -10.42 -0.47 24.85
CA ALA A 713 -10.78 0.57 25.81
C ALA A 713 -9.90 1.83 25.78
N SER A 714 -8.60 1.68 25.52
CA SER A 714 -7.69 2.84 25.43
C SER A 714 -8.00 3.76 24.24
N ALA A 715 -8.37 3.18 23.08
CA ALA A 715 -8.74 3.95 21.90
C ALA A 715 -10.09 4.63 22.09
N LEU A 716 -11.09 3.91 22.64
CA LEU A 716 -12.40 4.46 22.95
C LEU A 716 -12.32 5.58 24.00
N ALA A 717 -11.48 5.40 25.04
CA ALA A 717 -11.26 6.41 26.07
C ALA A 717 -10.73 7.73 25.48
N LEU A 718 -9.75 7.61 24.58
CA LEU A 718 -9.20 8.79 23.90
C LEU A 718 -10.25 9.49 23.02
N GLN A 719 -11.06 8.73 22.31
CA GLN A 719 -12.09 9.26 21.41
C GLN A 719 -13.23 9.95 22.15
N LEU A 720 -13.59 9.46 23.33
CA LEU A 720 -14.67 10.01 24.16
C LEU A 720 -14.17 11.03 25.20
N GLY A 721 -12.86 11.20 25.39
CA GLY A 721 -12.30 12.05 26.45
C GLY A 721 -12.58 11.54 27.86
N VAL A 722 -12.75 10.22 28.06
CA VAL A 722 -13.04 9.58 29.35
C VAL A 722 -11.86 8.75 29.84
N SER A 723 -11.94 8.24 31.10
CA SER A 723 -10.88 7.35 31.59
C SER A 723 -10.91 5.99 30.90
N ALA A 724 -9.75 5.29 30.84
CA ALA A 724 -9.71 3.93 30.33
C ALA A 724 -10.56 2.94 31.14
N GLN A 725 -10.86 3.23 32.39
CA GLN A 725 -11.76 2.45 33.24
C GLN A 725 -13.21 2.65 32.81
N ASP A 726 -13.65 3.88 32.58
CA ASP A 726 -15.00 4.17 32.09
C ASP A 726 -15.23 3.57 30.70
N ALA A 727 -14.25 3.70 29.80
CA ALA A 727 -14.31 3.07 28.49
C ALA A 727 -14.44 1.54 28.57
N ARG A 728 -13.75 0.87 29.51
CA ARG A 728 -13.94 -0.56 29.77
C ARG A 728 -15.36 -0.90 30.24
N GLN A 729 -15.95 -0.05 31.09
CA GLN A 729 -17.31 -0.27 31.55
C GLN A 729 -18.33 -0.09 30.41
N LEU A 730 -18.14 0.93 29.56
CA LEU A 730 -18.98 1.12 28.37
C LEU A 730 -18.91 -0.08 27.43
N ILE A 731 -17.71 -0.61 27.15
CA ILE A 731 -17.53 -1.82 26.33
C ILE A 731 -18.20 -3.03 27.01
N ALA A 732 -18.02 -3.23 28.31
CA ALA A 732 -18.63 -4.35 29.03
C ALA A 732 -20.17 -4.33 28.95
N ARG A 733 -20.79 -3.16 29.13
CA ARG A 733 -22.24 -2.99 28.97
C ARG A 733 -22.69 -3.20 27.53
N PHE A 734 -21.88 -2.74 26.58
CA PHE A 734 -22.13 -2.99 25.16
C PHE A 734 -22.09 -4.49 24.87
N ASP A 735 -21.04 -5.21 25.29
CA ASP A 735 -20.91 -6.66 25.09
C ASP A 735 -22.04 -7.44 25.78
N GLN A 736 -22.53 -6.96 26.91
CA GLN A 736 -23.69 -7.53 27.58
C GLN A 736 -24.98 -7.34 26.78
N ARG A 737 -25.17 -6.16 26.18
CA ARG A 737 -26.33 -5.84 25.33
C ARG A 737 -26.31 -6.64 24.02
N TYR A 738 -25.13 -6.76 23.39
CA TYR A 738 -24.94 -7.36 22.09
C TYR A 738 -24.05 -8.61 22.19
N ALA A 739 -24.49 -9.56 23.03
CA ALA A 739 -23.67 -10.73 23.38
C ALA A 739 -23.31 -11.62 22.16
N GLN A 740 -24.21 -11.71 21.17
CA GLN A 740 -23.93 -12.49 19.97
C GLN A 740 -22.94 -11.81 19.03
N VAL A 741 -22.85 -10.47 19.05
CA VAL A 741 -21.80 -9.74 18.31
C VAL A 741 -20.43 -10.12 18.84
N ARG A 742 -20.26 -10.15 20.16
CA ARG A 742 -19.00 -10.54 20.77
C ARG A 742 -18.63 -11.98 20.47
N ALA A 743 -19.58 -12.90 20.63
CA ALA A 743 -19.39 -14.31 20.30
C ALA A 743 -18.99 -14.53 18.83
N PHE A 744 -19.66 -13.79 17.91
CA PHE A 744 -19.30 -13.79 16.49
C PHE A 744 -17.86 -13.30 16.27
N GLN A 745 -17.47 -12.18 16.87
CA GLN A 745 -16.10 -11.63 16.72
C GLN A 745 -15.03 -12.61 17.23
N ASP A 746 -15.25 -13.27 18.35
CA ASP A 746 -14.33 -14.25 18.91
C ASP A 746 -14.26 -15.52 18.04
N GLU A 747 -15.38 -15.95 17.46
CA GLU A 747 -15.42 -17.02 16.48
C GLU A 747 -14.64 -16.66 15.19
N GLN A 748 -14.79 -15.45 14.67
CA GLN A 748 -14.02 -15.02 13.51
C GLN A 748 -12.50 -15.04 13.79
N LEU A 749 -12.08 -14.62 14.98
CA LEU A 749 -10.68 -14.72 15.40
C LEU A 749 -10.20 -16.17 15.46
N ARG A 750 -11.02 -17.08 16.02
CA ARG A 750 -10.70 -18.51 16.07
C ARG A 750 -10.54 -19.09 14.66
N LEU A 751 -11.49 -18.82 13.77
CA LEU A 751 -11.46 -19.26 12.38
C LEU A 751 -10.25 -18.71 11.62
N ALA A 752 -9.91 -17.43 11.85
CA ALA A 752 -8.75 -16.81 11.24
C ALA A 752 -7.44 -17.46 11.69
N ARG A 753 -7.31 -17.84 12.96
CA ARG A 753 -6.15 -18.59 13.48
C ARG A 753 -6.05 -19.99 12.87
N GLU A 754 -7.19 -20.66 12.69
CA GLU A 754 -7.25 -22.02 12.14
C GLU A 754 -6.94 -22.05 10.64
N ARG A 755 -7.47 -21.08 9.85
CA ARG A 755 -7.47 -21.12 8.39
C ARG A 755 -6.50 -20.14 7.75
N GLY A 756 -6.02 -19.13 8.50
CA GLY A 756 -5.25 -18.02 7.98
C GLY A 756 -6.07 -16.95 7.25
N TYR A 757 -7.39 -17.12 7.13
CA TYR A 757 -8.29 -16.17 6.48
C TYR A 757 -9.69 -16.20 7.08
N ILE A 758 -10.45 -15.14 6.82
CA ILE A 758 -11.91 -15.09 7.04
C ILE A 758 -12.66 -15.15 5.70
N VAL A 759 -13.98 -15.36 5.77
CA VAL A 759 -14.85 -15.41 4.60
C VAL A 759 -15.96 -14.38 4.75
N THR A 760 -16.22 -13.59 3.69
CA THR A 760 -17.30 -12.61 3.65
C THR A 760 -18.63 -13.24 3.23
N LEU A 761 -19.71 -12.47 3.29
CA LEU A 761 -21.06 -12.90 2.91
C LEU A 761 -21.17 -13.40 1.46
N ALA A 762 -20.42 -12.78 0.53
CA ALA A 762 -20.34 -13.22 -0.86
C ALA A 762 -19.35 -14.38 -1.09
N GLY A 763 -18.72 -14.92 -0.05
CA GLY A 763 -17.74 -16.00 -0.17
C GLY A 763 -16.32 -15.56 -0.50
N ARG A 764 -16.03 -14.25 -0.53
CA ARG A 764 -14.66 -13.78 -0.70
C ARG A 764 -13.80 -14.15 0.50
N ARG A 765 -12.59 -14.60 0.24
CA ARG A 765 -11.60 -14.86 1.29
C ARG A 765 -10.79 -13.59 1.57
N TRP A 766 -10.58 -13.29 2.85
CA TRP A 766 -9.71 -12.21 3.29
C TRP A 766 -8.65 -12.76 4.25
N PRO A 767 -7.36 -12.87 3.86
CA PRO A 767 -6.31 -13.39 4.71
C PRO A 767 -6.03 -12.46 5.87
N ILE A 768 -5.71 -13.07 6.99
CA ILE A 768 -5.33 -12.36 8.21
C ILE A 768 -3.89 -12.74 8.53
N GLY A 769 -2.97 -11.93 8.07
CA GLY A 769 -1.54 -12.08 8.43
C GLY A 769 -1.23 -11.49 9.80
N GLY A 770 -0.15 -11.97 10.45
CA GLY A 770 0.37 -11.41 11.69
C GLY A 770 -0.24 -11.96 12.99
N LEU A 771 -1.17 -12.91 12.91
CA LEU A 771 -1.76 -13.55 14.13
C LEU A 771 -0.70 -14.28 14.99
N GLU A 772 0.34 -14.79 14.36
CA GLU A 772 1.47 -15.48 15.00
C GLU A 772 2.70 -14.56 15.16
N SER A 773 2.56 -13.26 14.94
CA SER A 773 3.67 -12.30 15.08
C SER A 773 4.20 -12.28 16.53
N LEU A 774 5.51 -12.26 16.67
CA LEU A 774 6.16 -12.08 17.97
C LEU A 774 6.04 -10.64 18.48
N ASP A 775 5.81 -9.67 17.56
CA ASP A 775 5.51 -8.29 17.95
C ASP A 775 4.08 -8.20 18.51
N PRO A 776 3.92 -7.77 19.78
CA PRO A 776 2.59 -7.63 20.38
C PRO A 776 1.70 -6.61 19.68
N GLN A 777 2.26 -5.58 19.02
CA GLN A 777 1.49 -4.57 18.31
C GLN A 777 0.91 -5.13 17.01
N ASP A 778 1.73 -5.84 16.23
CA ASP A 778 1.31 -6.51 15.00
C ASP A 778 0.26 -7.58 15.29
N ARG A 779 0.50 -8.41 16.31
CA ARG A 779 -0.45 -9.46 16.73
C ARG A 779 -1.78 -8.85 17.17
N SER A 780 -1.74 -7.80 18.00
CA SER A 780 -2.95 -7.10 18.44
C SER A 780 -3.72 -6.46 17.28
N TYR A 781 -3.01 -5.92 16.28
CA TYR A 781 -3.63 -5.41 15.07
C TYR A 781 -4.32 -6.52 14.26
N ALA A 782 -3.63 -7.65 14.04
CA ALA A 782 -4.16 -8.80 13.32
C ALA A 782 -5.40 -9.40 14.01
N GLU A 783 -5.40 -9.49 15.34
CA GLU A 783 -6.56 -9.95 16.11
C GLU A 783 -7.77 -9.02 15.97
N ARG A 784 -7.56 -7.70 16.01
CA ARG A 784 -8.63 -6.72 15.77
C ARG A 784 -9.15 -6.83 14.34
N LEU A 785 -8.25 -6.99 13.36
CA LEU A 785 -8.62 -7.17 11.96
C LEU A 785 -9.47 -8.43 11.78
N ALA A 786 -9.05 -9.57 12.34
CA ALA A 786 -9.77 -10.82 12.25
C ALA A 786 -11.22 -10.71 12.77
N ARG A 787 -11.43 -9.99 13.88
CA ARG A 787 -12.76 -9.81 14.47
C ARG A 787 -13.73 -8.98 13.60
N ARG A 788 -13.22 -8.02 12.81
CA ARG A 788 -14.05 -7.10 12.03
C ARG A 788 -14.11 -7.42 10.54
N ALA A 789 -13.13 -8.14 10.00
CA ALA A 789 -12.95 -8.25 8.56
C ALA A 789 -14.12 -8.95 7.85
N THR A 790 -14.74 -9.98 8.46
CA THR A 790 -15.94 -10.60 7.89
C THR A 790 -17.07 -9.59 7.74
N HIS A 791 -17.33 -8.78 8.77
CA HIS A 791 -18.36 -7.75 8.74
C HIS A 791 -18.02 -6.65 7.70
N GLU A 792 -16.82 -6.07 7.76
CA GLU A 792 -16.38 -5.00 6.87
C GLU A 792 -16.38 -5.45 5.40
N GLY A 793 -15.86 -6.64 5.12
CA GLY A 793 -15.86 -7.21 3.77
C GLY A 793 -17.27 -7.53 3.26
N SER A 794 -18.17 -7.97 4.14
CA SER A 794 -19.57 -8.25 3.76
C SER A 794 -20.35 -6.97 3.48
N VAL A 795 -20.10 -5.88 4.19
CA VAL A 795 -20.65 -4.54 3.86
C VAL A 795 -20.25 -4.13 2.44
N SER A 796 -18.98 -4.31 2.10
CA SER A 796 -18.47 -4.04 0.76
C SER A 796 -19.10 -4.94 -0.32
N ASP A 797 -19.33 -6.22 -0.01
CA ASP A 797 -20.00 -7.14 -0.95
C ASP A 797 -21.43 -6.69 -1.25
N VAL A 798 -22.20 -6.29 -0.22
CA VAL A 798 -23.57 -5.80 -0.41
C VAL A 798 -23.58 -4.52 -1.23
N SER A 799 -22.71 -3.56 -0.89
CA SER A 799 -22.61 -2.28 -1.59
C SER A 799 -22.24 -2.46 -3.07
N ARG A 800 -21.24 -3.31 -3.36
CA ARG A 800 -20.82 -3.62 -4.73
C ARG A 800 -21.94 -4.29 -5.54
N ARG A 801 -22.61 -5.28 -4.95
CA ARG A 801 -23.75 -5.95 -5.60
C ARG A 801 -24.92 -5.00 -5.77
N GLY A 802 -25.14 -4.07 -4.84
CA GLY A 802 -26.14 -3.01 -4.97
C GLY A 802 -25.92 -2.14 -6.20
N LEU A 803 -24.68 -1.71 -6.44
CA LEU A 803 -24.32 -0.99 -7.67
C LEU A 803 -24.61 -1.82 -8.92
N LEU A 804 -24.17 -3.07 -8.92
CA LEU A 804 -24.30 -3.96 -10.08
C LEU A 804 -25.77 -4.24 -10.40
N GLU A 805 -26.60 -4.56 -9.40
CA GLU A 805 -28.02 -4.83 -9.59
C GLU A 805 -28.80 -3.58 -9.99
N ALA A 806 -28.46 -2.40 -9.44
CA ALA A 806 -29.09 -1.15 -9.84
C ALA A 806 -28.81 -0.83 -11.34
N ASP A 807 -27.55 -0.91 -11.75
CA ASP A 807 -27.17 -0.68 -13.15
C ASP A 807 -27.82 -1.71 -14.10
N ARG A 808 -27.85 -2.98 -13.69
CA ARG A 808 -28.50 -4.04 -14.45
C ARG A 808 -30.01 -3.79 -14.60
N ALA A 809 -30.67 -3.41 -13.51
CA ALA A 809 -32.12 -3.14 -13.52
C ALA A 809 -32.48 -1.92 -14.38
N LEU A 810 -31.71 -0.82 -14.27
CA LEU A 810 -31.88 0.38 -15.07
C LEU A 810 -31.74 0.08 -16.57
N ARG A 811 -30.73 -0.66 -16.96
CA ARG A 811 -30.54 -1.10 -18.36
C ARG A 811 -31.67 -2.00 -18.87
N ARG A 812 -32.16 -2.93 -18.04
CA ARG A 812 -33.31 -3.80 -18.41
C ARG A 812 -34.59 -2.99 -18.58
N ALA A 813 -34.76 -1.94 -17.80
CA ALA A 813 -35.87 -1.00 -17.94
C ALA A 813 -35.74 -0.06 -19.15
N GLY A 814 -34.61 -0.10 -19.88
CA GLY A 814 -34.36 0.76 -21.06
C GLY A 814 -34.14 2.22 -20.69
N LEU A 815 -33.77 2.52 -19.42
CA LEU A 815 -33.53 3.88 -18.96
C LEU A 815 -32.13 4.37 -19.36
N ALA A 816 -32.02 5.66 -19.69
CA ALA A 816 -30.76 6.33 -20.01
C ALA A 816 -30.02 6.85 -18.76
N THR A 817 -30.49 6.45 -17.58
CA THR A 817 -29.86 6.69 -16.29
C THR A 817 -28.60 5.84 -16.14
N VAL A 818 -27.49 6.44 -15.69
CA VAL A 818 -26.20 5.77 -15.54
C VAL A 818 -25.58 6.04 -14.16
N PRO A 819 -24.96 5.04 -13.50
CA PRO A 819 -24.16 5.28 -12.33
C PRO A 819 -22.87 6.04 -12.73
N VAL A 820 -22.45 7.00 -11.92
CA VAL A 820 -21.26 7.83 -12.18
C VAL A 820 -20.22 7.76 -11.07
N LEU A 821 -20.64 7.44 -9.84
CA LEU A 821 -19.73 7.34 -8.69
C LEU A 821 -20.32 6.37 -7.65
N GLN A 822 -19.45 5.64 -6.97
CA GLN A 822 -19.78 4.90 -5.75
C GLN A 822 -18.88 5.36 -4.61
N ILE A 823 -19.49 5.68 -3.46
CA ILE A 823 -18.80 6.09 -2.24
C ILE A 823 -19.29 5.20 -1.10
N LEU A 824 -18.53 4.17 -0.76
CA LEU A 824 -18.90 3.17 0.24
C LEU A 824 -20.26 2.53 -0.10
N ASP A 825 -21.31 2.94 0.61
CA ASP A 825 -22.68 2.44 0.51
C ASP A 825 -23.64 3.36 -0.29
N GLU A 826 -23.14 4.50 -0.80
CA GLU A 826 -23.83 5.46 -1.66
C GLU A 826 -23.45 5.24 -3.13
N VAL A 827 -24.45 5.28 -4.03
CA VAL A 827 -24.26 5.32 -5.48
C VAL A 827 -24.88 6.59 -6.06
N LEU A 828 -24.06 7.36 -6.78
CA LEU A 828 -24.51 8.58 -7.49
C LEU A 828 -24.78 8.24 -8.94
N PHE A 829 -25.93 8.69 -9.44
CA PHE A 829 -26.39 8.51 -10.82
C PHE A 829 -26.58 9.84 -11.52
N GLU A 830 -26.34 9.88 -12.83
CA GLU A 830 -26.77 10.94 -13.73
C GLU A 830 -28.07 10.49 -14.40
N VAL A 831 -29.15 11.24 -14.20
CA VAL A 831 -30.51 10.81 -14.52
C VAL A 831 -31.20 11.86 -15.42
N PRO A 832 -31.76 11.51 -16.58
CA PRO A 832 -32.68 12.40 -17.30
C PRO A 832 -33.86 12.81 -16.42
N GLU A 833 -34.19 14.10 -16.38
CA GLU A 833 -35.30 14.60 -15.50
C GLU A 833 -36.61 13.83 -15.71
N ALA A 834 -36.93 13.49 -16.98
CA ALA A 834 -38.11 12.72 -17.33
C ALA A 834 -38.12 11.28 -16.79
N GLU A 835 -36.95 10.72 -16.47
CA GLU A 835 -36.81 9.35 -15.93
C GLU A 835 -36.71 9.30 -14.40
N LEU A 836 -36.60 10.43 -13.71
CA LEU A 836 -36.23 10.48 -12.31
C LEU A 836 -37.09 9.58 -11.42
N ALA A 837 -38.41 9.65 -11.52
CA ALA A 837 -39.31 8.84 -10.69
C ALA A 837 -39.12 7.34 -10.92
N GLU A 838 -39.03 6.93 -12.20
CA GLU A 838 -38.86 5.52 -12.57
C GLU A 838 -37.45 5.03 -12.23
N ALA A 839 -36.42 5.81 -12.49
CA ALA A 839 -35.05 5.48 -12.15
C ALA A 839 -34.85 5.32 -10.65
N ALA A 840 -35.42 6.22 -9.83
CA ALA A 840 -35.41 6.15 -8.38
C ALA A 840 -36.08 4.86 -7.87
N ARG A 841 -37.22 4.52 -8.38
CA ARG A 841 -37.93 3.29 -8.02
C ARG A 841 -37.12 2.05 -8.40
N VAL A 842 -36.63 1.98 -9.61
CA VAL A 842 -35.88 0.82 -10.14
C VAL A 842 -34.57 0.63 -9.40
N ALA A 843 -33.76 1.69 -9.25
CA ALA A 843 -32.47 1.61 -8.56
C ALA A 843 -32.64 1.25 -7.08
N ALA A 844 -33.55 1.92 -6.38
CA ALA A 844 -33.79 1.64 -4.97
C ALA A 844 -34.31 0.23 -4.73
N THR A 845 -35.19 -0.28 -5.59
CA THR A 845 -35.71 -1.65 -5.49
C THR A 845 -34.57 -2.65 -5.71
N ALA A 846 -33.74 -2.44 -6.74
CA ALA A 846 -32.61 -3.32 -7.02
C ALA A 846 -31.59 -3.33 -5.87
N MET A 847 -31.24 -2.17 -5.31
CA MET A 847 -30.33 -2.09 -4.18
C MET A 847 -30.89 -2.76 -2.91
N ARG A 848 -32.17 -2.56 -2.59
CA ARG A 848 -32.82 -3.23 -1.44
C ARG A 848 -32.76 -4.75 -1.53
N HIS A 849 -32.80 -5.32 -2.70
CA HIS A 849 -32.85 -6.76 -2.94
C HIS A 849 -31.51 -7.34 -3.42
N ALA A 850 -30.43 -6.56 -3.38
CA ALA A 850 -29.10 -7.01 -3.80
C ALA A 850 -28.58 -8.20 -2.96
N PHE A 851 -29.01 -8.28 -1.71
CA PHE A 851 -28.80 -9.41 -0.80
C PHE A 851 -30.05 -9.69 0.04
N GLU A 852 -30.36 -10.96 0.24
CA GLU A 852 -31.38 -11.39 1.22
C GLU A 852 -30.74 -11.41 2.62
N LEU A 853 -31.02 -10.39 3.40
CA LEU A 853 -30.56 -10.28 4.80
C LEU A 853 -31.69 -10.64 5.77
N GLU A 854 -31.31 -10.94 7.03
CA GLU A 854 -32.26 -11.21 8.14
C GLU A 854 -33.24 -10.05 8.39
N VAL A 855 -32.77 -8.82 8.12
CA VAL A 855 -33.58 -7.59 8.15
C VAL A 855 -33.50 -6.95 6.75
N PRO A 856 -34.65 -6.61 6.13
CA PRO A 856 -34.67 -5.99 4.81
C PRO A 856 -33.89 -4.66 4.80
N LEU A 857 -33.06 -4.48 3.78
CA LEU A 857 -32.27 -3.27 3.60
C LEU A 857 -33.13 -2.04 3.37
N VAL A 858 -32.72 -0.91 3.90
CA VAL A 858 -33.38 0.39 3.70
C VAL A 858 -32.44 1.29 2.91
N VAL A 859 -32.99 1.93 1.88
CA VAL A 859 -32.27 2.91 1.07
C VAL A 859 -32.98 4.26 1.10
N GLY A 860 -32.20 5.34 1.18
CA GLY A 860 -32.62 6.70 0.96
C GLY A 860 -32.37 7.12 -0.49
N ILE A 861 -33.17 8.06 -0.98
CA ILE A 861 -33.00 8.61 -2.32
C ILE A 861 -33.02 10.12 -2.21
N GLU A 862 -32.02 10.76 -2.81
CA GLU A 862 -31.94 12.22 -2.91
C GLU A 862 -31.66 12.59 -4.35
N ALA A 863 -32.17 13.72 -4.82
CA ALA A 863 -31.88 14.20 -6.17
C ALA A 863 -31.77 15.73 -6.20
N GLY A 864 -31.00 16.25 -7.14
CA GLY A 864 -30.80 17.69 -7.29
C GLY A 864 -29.93 18.07 -8.48
N PRO A 865 -29.81 19.39 -8.74
CA PRO A 865 -29.02 19.87 -9.86
C PRO A 865 -27.50 19.74 -9.66
N THR A 866 -27.05 19.70 -8.40
CA THR A 866 -25.63 19.55 -8.04
C THR A 866 -25.47 18.50 -6.95
N TRP A 867 -24.27 18.01 -6.75
CA TRP A 867 -23.98 17.03 -5.69
C TRP A 867 -24.09 17.62 -4.26
N ALA A 868 -24.04 18.95 -4.11
CA ALA A 868 -24.27 19.63 -2.83
C ALA A 868 -25.73 19.89 -2.53
N ASP A 869 -26.56 20.04 -3.55
CA ASP A 869 -27.93 20.48 -3.43
C ASP A 869 -28.93 19.32 -3.69
N LEU A 870 -28.56 18.11 -3.24
CA LEU A 870 -29.46 16.96 -3.25
C LEU A 870 -30.53 17.12 -2.16
N VAL A 871 -31.78 16.83 -2.51
CA VAL A 871 -32.91 16.82 -1.58
C VAL A 871 -33.61 15.48 -1.59
N PRO A 872 -34.11 15.01 -0.42
CA PRO A 872 -34.84 13.77 -0.35
C PRO A 872 -36.04 13.73 -1.29
N ILE A 873 -36.20 12.63 -2.01
CA ILE A 873 -37.38 12.34 -2.81
C ILE A 873 -38.06 11.09 -2.31
N ALA A 874 -39.38 11.11 -2.25
CA ALA A 874 -40.13 9.92 -1.89
C ALA A 874 -39.99 8.86 -2.99
N PRO A 875 -39.69 7.58 -2.64
CA PRO A 875 -39.83 6.53 -3.62
C PRO A 875 -41.28 6.44 -4.07
N ALA A 876 -41.51 6.57 -5.38
CA ALA A 876 -42.83 6.45 -5.97
C ALA A 876 -43.44 5.07 -5.77
#